data_4fb086792c7e0b3306540e376a634be1
#
_entry.id   4fb086792c7e0b3306540e376a634be1
#
_cell.length_a   1.000
_cell.length_b   1.000
_cell.length_c   1.000
_cell.angle_alpha   90.00
_cell.angle_beta   90.00
_cell.angle_gamma   90.00
#
_symmetry.space_group_name_H-M   'P 1'
#
loop_
_entity.id
_entity.type
_entity.pdbx_description
1 polymer ?
#
loop_
_entity_poly.entity_id
_entity_poly.type
_entity_poly.pdbx_seq_one_letter_code
_entity_poly.pdbx_strand_id
1 'polypeptide(L)'
;LRKKTLISELWQSQRQLGEAGVFAGKSATIQMPTSSGKTKSVALIILSAFLRKNSSYALVVAPFRSLCREITDELQRAFSYTSKIHVNEISDVMQMDMLDIILGNVPETEEKYVYIVTPEKLLFVLRQEIMFLSNIDLIIFDEGHLFDDNNRGITYELLISTIKSYMKDKVQKILISAVIPNAEQVNGWLTDERGVVIKNNIIQTTEKVVAMADMKKNTTSGERYAYLYFVNPAEPDEEDFFVPRVIKQTMLYLRPRERKVRVFPEVNDNKYKNDVAIAFGIKLCHNGSIAIFCGKKDTAEKILSRILEIKERGINVSNLLESADKTEIDKLCCLIDKGLGNDNDYYKAAKVGAFVHHGGMPMGIRCAVEYAMQTGKISFLACTSTLAQGVNLPIRYLIVSNIYQGKDRIRVRDFQNLIGRAGRAGIYTEGTIILSETNVYNTRNNPYYNWRWNNYKRLLDSDQAEACTSTLFAWLRADEGMEVYLEKMIEIFMESYANGDFNEKMEQYLKEQQFEEENHKKAEFMMYQMKQNIEAIESFLLFYLMEDTYEESREDIHNIMKETLAFYLAGNKERIRLLRIVDLIGEFLVHAVDTVDKRSRYSKSLLGVRKEIEIEQWVSSNYSIILEAENEKSIMQVVFPLLLRTENQIVRNCINSELLNGLAEEWIAGKTYSDLTEYVTEHRIMVYKRKHPKIMSLQDVITFCDNFLGYDCTLILAAIIENVMYLGDDNRINNILKMLSKRMRYGLAGQTSILLYEMGFNDRGIAMKVGNMLEEVYQPGNRKELIRLIRKNKGLNEKIRLELEKYPSYFCDKWEELHR
;
A
#
# COMPACT_ATOMS: atom_id res chain seq x y z
N LEU A 1 20.47 -5.79 -27.33
CA LEU A 1 21.26 -6.29 -26.15
C LEU A 1 22.74 -5.80 -26.14
N ARG A 2 23.29 -5.28 -27.26
CA ARG A 2 24.71 -4.90 -27.38
C ARG A 2 25.04 -3.48 -26.94
N LYS A 3 24.11 -2.63 -26.55
CA LYS A 3 24.38 -1.29 -26.04
C LYS A 3 24.21 -1.29 -24.51
N LYS A 4 25.29 -1.09 -23.82
CA LYS A 4 25.67 -0.83 -22.41
C LYS A 4 24.61 -0.65 -21.29
N THR A 5 23.31 -0.77 -21.53
CA THR A 5 22.27 -0.36 -20.57
C THR A 5 21.44 -1.52 -20.02
N LEU A 6 21.34 -2.68 -20.67
CA LEU A 6 20.45 -3.70 -20.18
C LEU A 6 21.12 -4.70 -19.25
N ILE A 7 21.94 -5.54 -19.60
CA ILE A 7 22.58 -6.54 -18.73
C ILE A 7 23.73 -7.16 -19.51
N SER A 8 24.94 -7.11 -18.96
CA SER A 8 26.12 -7.74 -19.56
C SER A 8 26.11 -9.25 -19.30
N GLU A 9 25.58 -9.68 -18.16
CA GLU A 9 25.54 -11.07 -17.71
C GLU A 9 24.24 -11.36 -16.96
N LEU A 10 23.60 -12.49 -17.26
CA LEU A 10 22.41 -12.94 -16.58
C LEU A 10 22.78 -13.56 -15.21
N TRP A 11 22.09 -13.14 -14.18
CA TRP A 11 22.16 -13.80 -12.89
C TRP A 11 21.56 -15.21 -12.99
N GLN A 12 21.92 -16.07 -12.07
CA GLN A 12 21.45 -17.47 -12.06
C GLN A 12 19.91 -17.54 -12.03
N SER A 13 19.25 -16.68 -11.26
CA SER A 13 17.78 -16.57 -11.24
C SER A 13 17.19 -16.26 -12.62
N GLN A 14 17.84 -15.40 -13.39
CA GLN A 14 17.40 -15.03 -14.75
C GLN A 14 17.71 -16.14 -15.77
N ARG A 15 18.79 -16.89 -15.60
CA ARG A 15 19.09 -18.06 -16.43
C ARG A 15 18.03 -19.16 -16.24
N GLN A 16 17.62 -19.43 -15.00
CA GLN A 16 16.54 -20.37 -14.70
C GLN A 16 15.22 -20.01 -15.39
N LEU A 17 14.87 -18.70 -15.51
CA LEU A 17 13.70 -18.27 -16.30
C LEU A 17 13.82 -18.68 -17.77
N GLY A 18 15.00 -18.56 -18.34
CA GLY A 18 15.28 -18.97 -19.72
C GLY A 18 15.17 -20.48 -19.90
N GLU A 19 15.80 -21.25 -19.02
CA GLU A 19 15.80 -22.71 -19.02
C GLU A 19 14.40 -23.30 -18.85
N ALA A 20 13.59 -22.68 -17.98
CA ALA A 20 12.18 -23.03 -17.78
C ALA A 20 11.26 -22.64 -18.94
N GLY A 21 11.77 -21.88 -19.92
CA GLY A 21 11.01 -21.48 -21.10
C GLY A 21 10.14 -20.24 -20.92
N VAL A 22 10.31 -19.46 -19.86
CA VAL A 22 9.56 -18.21 -19.64
C VAL A 22 9.84 -17.20 -20.75
N PHE A 23 11.10 -17.02 -21.16
CA PHE A 23 11.46 -16.18 -22.29
C PHE A 23 10.94 -16.70 -23.64
N ALA A 24 10.62 -18.01 -23.71
CA ALA A 24 9.97 -18.62 -24.87
C ALA A 24 8.44 -18.52 -24.85
N GLY A 25 7.84 -17.92 -23.81
CA GLY A 25 6.41 -17.64 -23.70
C GLY A 25 5.62 -18.56 -22.80
N LYS A 26 6.26 -19.42 -22.05
CA LYS A 26 5.55 -20.22 -21.04
C LYS A 26 5.07 -19.32 -19.90
N SER A 27 3.85 -19.53 -19.48
CA SER A 27 3.31 -18.96 -18.25
C SER A 27 4.00 -19.59 -17.03
N ALA A 28 4.13 -18.81 -15.95
CA ALA A 28 4.89 -19.26 -14.79
C ALA A 28 4.44 -18.62 -13.48
N THR A 29 4.58 -19.36 -12.39
CA THR A 29 4.64 -18.81 -11.03
C THR A 29 6.09 -18.83 -10.58
N ILE A 30 6.63 -17.65 -10.28
CA ILE A 30 8.04 -17.41 -9.99
C ILE A 30 8.19 -17.00 -8.53
N GLN A 31 8.86 -17.82 -7.75
CA GLN A 31 9.25 -17.49 -6.39
C GLN A 31 10.67 -16.91 -6.40
N MET A 32 10.77 -15.63 -6.10
CA MET A 32 12.00 -14.86 -6.23
C MET A 32 12.19 -13.92 -5.04
N PRO A 33 13.28 -14.04 -4.23
CA PRO A 33 13.57 -13.06 -3.19
C PRO A 33 13.70 -11.64 -3.73
N THR A 34 13.35 -10.66 -2.92
CA THR A 34 13.31 -9.24 -3.34
C THR A 34 14.66 -8.70 -3.81
N SER A 35 15.77 -9.24 -3.30
CA SER A 35 17.15 -8.85 -3.67
C SER A 35 17.71 -9.55 -4.93
N SER A 36 16.96 -10.47 -5.56
CA SER A 36 17.46 -11.34 -6.65
C SER A 36 17.31 -10.75 -8.06
N GLY A 37 17.05 -9.45 -8.19
CA GLY A 37 16.91 -8.78 -9.49
C GLY A 37 15.55 -8.97 -10.15
N LYS A 38 14.48 -9.04 -9.35
CA LYS A 38 13.08 -9.22 -9.74
C LYS A 38 12.65 -8.27 -10.86
N THR A 39 12.82 -6.95 -10.71
CA THR A 39 12.39 -5.96 -11.71
C THR A 39 13.19 -6.05 -13.01
N LYS A 40 14.49 -6.40 -12.93
CA LYS A 40 15.28 -6.70 -14.14
C LYS A 40 14.77 -7.95 -14.86
N SER A 41 14.31 -8.95 -14.11
CA SER A 41 13.67 -10.14 -14.69
C SER A 41 12.38 -9.79 -15.39
N VAL A 42 11.55 -8.92 -14.80
CA VAL A 42 10.34 -8.35 -15.44
C VAL A 42 10.68 -7.67 -16.76
N ALA A 43 11.72 -6.81 -16.78
CA ALA A 43 12.15 -6.14 -18.01
C ALA A 43 12.59 -7.14 -19.09
N LEU A 44 13.29 -8.21 -18.74
CA LEU A 44 13.71 -9.26 -19.68
C LEU A 44 12.52 -10.05 -20.23
N ILE A 45 11.54 -10.38 -19.38
CA ILE A 45 10.32 -11.08 -19.78
C ILE A 45 9.53 -10.20 -20.78
N ILE A 46 9.34 -8.92 -20.49
CA ILE A 46 8.66 -7.97 -21.38
C ILE A 46 9.40 -7.85 -22.71
N LEU A 47 10.71 -7.64 -22.69
CA LEU A 47 11.52 -7.54 -23.90
C LEU A 47 11.44 -8.81 -24.73
N SER A 48 11.50 -9.99 -24.09
CA SER A 48 11.40 -11.28 -24.81
C SER A 48 10.03 -11.46 -25.46
N ALA A 49 8.95 -11.00 -24.81
CA ALA A 49 7.60 -11.06 -25.37
C ALA A 49 7.48 -10.14 -26.60
N PHE A 50 7.98 -8.91 -26.51
CA PHE A 50 7.97 -7.97 -27.66
C PHE A 50 8.82 -8.44 -28.84
N LEU A 51 9.93 -9.11 -28.59
CA LEU A 51 10.81 -9.65 -29.64
C LEU A 51 10.24 -10.92 -30.30
N ARG A 52 9.47 -11.71 -29.54
CA ARG A 52 8.97 -13.00 -30.02
C ARG A 52 7.71 -12.91 -30.84
N LYS A 53 6.82 -12.00 -30.46
CA LYS A 53 5.52 -11.77 -31.10
C LYS A 53 5.46 -10.35 -31.65
N ASN A 54 4.60 -10.12 -32.65
CA ASN A 54 4.18 -8.74 -33.03
C ASN A 54 3.26 -8.14 -31.93
N SER A 55 3.54 -8.45 -30.69
CA SER A 55 2.85 -7.95 -29.51
C SER A 55 3.17 -6.48 -29.30
N SER A 56 2.13 -5.68 -29.01
CA SER A 56 2.28 -4.25 -28.79
C SER A 56 2.05 -3.86 -27.33
N TYR A 57 1.43 -4.73 -26.51
CA TYR A 57 1.03 -4.39 -25.15
C TYR A 57 1.47 -5.43 -24.14
N ALA A 58 2.10 -4.96 -23.06
CA ALA A 58 2.38 -5.73 -21.85
C ALA A 58 1.76 -5.03 -20.64
N LEU A 59 1.19 -5.81 -19.74
CA LEU A 59 0.53 -5.33 -18.53
C LEU A 59 1.27 -5.84 -17.29
N VAL A 60 1.59 -4.94 -16.36
CA VAL A 60 2.16 -5.29 -15.05
C VAL A 60 1.20 -4.84 -13.97
N VAL A 61 0.67 -5.78 -13.21
CA VAL A 61 -0.23 -5.52 -12.09
C VAL A 61 0.56 -5.56 -10.81
N ALA A 62 0.63 -4.43 -10.10
CA ALA A 62 1.32 -4.33 -8.83
C ALA A 62 0.38 -3.78 -7.75
N PRO A 63 0.36 -4.36 -6.53
CA PRO A 63 -0.69 -4.10 -5.54
C PRO A 63 -0.65 -2.70 -4.92
N PHE A 64 0.47 -2.00 -5.01
CA PHE A 64 0.65 -0.69 -4.36
C PHE A 64 1.17 0.34 -5.35
N ARG A 65 0.71 1.60 -5.23
CA ARG A 65 1.17 2.73 -6.05
C ARG A 65 2.68 2.96 -5.96
N SER A 66 3.26 2.80 -4.77
CA SER A 66 4.71 2.91 -4.58
C SER A 66 5.47 1.88 -5.43
N LEU A 67 4.96 0.65 -5.47
CA LEU A 67 5.54 -0.42 -6.28
C LEU A 67 5.32 -0.21 -7.78
N CYS A 68 4.12 0.24 -8.20
CA CYS A 68 3.86 0.63 -9.59
C CYS A 68 4.89 1.64 -10.05
N ARG A 69 5.16 2.64 -9.23
CA ARG A 69 6.13 3.69 -9.53
C ARG A 69 7.56 3.16 -9.61
N GLU A 70 8.00 2.37 -8.63
CA GLU A 70 9.33 1.76 -8.65
C GLU A 70 9.54 0.93 -9.93
N ILE A 71 8.57 0.09 -10.28
CA ILE A 71 8.60 -0.70 -11.51
C ILE A 71 8.64 0.21 -12.74
N THR A 72 7.84 1.28 -12.77
CA THR A 72 7.81 2.24 -13.86
C THR A 72 9.18 2.91 -14.04
N ASP A 73 9.76 3.47 -12.99
CA ASP A 73 11.04 4.14 -13.03
C ASP A 73 12.18 3.18 -13.46
N GLU A 74 12.16 1.94 -13.00
CA GLU A 74 13.15 0.94 -13.43
C GLU A 74 12.97 0.48 -14.88
N LEU A 75 11.73 0.28 -15.34
CA LEU A 75 11.46 -0.10 -16.73
C LEU A 75 11.75 1.05 -17.70
N GLN A 76 11.43 2.30 -17.34
CA GLN A 76 11.79 3.47 -18.12
C GLN A 76 13.31 3.58 -18.28
N ARG A 77 14.08 3.38 -17.21
CA ARG A 77 15.55 3.32 -17.28
C ARG A 77 16.03 2.15 -18.13
N ALA A 78 15.45 0.96 -17.96
CA ALA A 78 15.84 -0.23 -18.71
C ALA A 78 15.57 -0.08 -20.22
N PHE A 79 14.51 0.64 -20.63
CA PHE A 79 14.13 0.82 -22.02
C PHE A 79 14.51 2.19 -22.60
N SER A 80 15.25 3.02 -21.84
CA SER A 80 15.68 4.36 -22.27
C SER A 80 16.52 4.40 -23.56
N TYR A 81 17.03 3.25 -24.01
CA TYR A 81 17.79 3.13 -25.26
C TYR A 81 16.93 3.16 -26.54
N THR A 82 15.63 3.13 -26.42
CA THR A 82 14.69 3.15 -27.55
C THR A 82 13.49 4.06 -27.29
N SER A 83 13.13 4.85 -28.28
CA SER A 83 11.89 5.64 -28.25
C SER A 83 10.64 4.84 -28.63
N LYS A 84 10.79 3.57 -29.01
CA LYS A 84 9.68 2.71 -29.46
C LYS A 84 8.97 1.96 -28.35
N ILE A 85 9.47 1.99 -27.10
CA ILE A 85 8.84 1.35 -25.96
C ILE A 85 8.41 2.43 -24.97
N HIS A 86 7.10 2.56 -24.80
CA HIS A 86 6.46 3.51 -23.89
C HIS A 86 6.07 2.82 -22.59
N VAL A 87 6.56 3.32 -21.49
CA VAL A 87 6.25 2.78 -20.14
C VAL A 87 5.40 3.78 -19.39
N ASN A 88 4.17 3.39 -19.08
CA ASN A 88 3.15 4.24 -18.49
C ASN A 88 2.64 3.67 -17.17
N GLU A 89 2.62 4.48 -16.13
CA GLU A 89 1.98 4.15 -14.86
C GLU A 89 0.51 4.58 -14.87
N ILE A 90 -0.38 3.69 -14.45
CA ILE A 90 -1.81 3.94 -14.28
C ILE A 90 -2.18 3.49 -12.86
N SER A 91 -1.82 4.27 -11.88
CA SER A 91 -2.01 3.91 -10.47
C SER A 91 -3.12 4.70 -9.77
N ASP A 92 -3.74 5.65 -10.46
CA ASP A 92 -4.83 6.46 -9.92
C ASP A 92 -6.18 6.14 -10.59
N VAL A 93 -7.21 5.91 -9.76
CA VAL A 93 -8.57 5.58 -10.21
C VAL A 93 -9.18 6.71 -11.07
N MET A 94 -8.79 7.96 -10.82
CA MET A 94 -9.38 9.15 -11.47
C MET A 94 -8.59 9.67 -12.67
N GLN A 95 -7.59 8.95 -13.16
CA GLN A 95 -6.87 9.33 -14.39
C GLN A 95 -7.70 9.01 -15.65
N MET A 96 -8.83 9.71 -15.85
CA MET A 96 -9.71 9.49 -17.00
C MET A 96 -9.01 9.83 -18.33
N ASP A 97 -8.09 10.81 -18.34
CA ASP A 97 -7.31 11.16 -19.53
C ASP A 97 -6.43 10.01 -20.04
N MET A 98 -6.09 9.05 -19.17
CA MET A 98 -5.33 7.86 -19.55
C MET A 98 -6.21 6.79 -20.20
N LEU A 99 -7.51 6.74 -19.89
CA LEU A 99 -8.45 5.87 -20.62
C LEU A 99 -8.51 6.28 -22.09
N ASP A 100 -8.63 7.57 -22.38
CA ASP A 100 -8.60 8.09 -23.75
C ASP A 100 -7.28 7.73 -24.46
N ILE A 101 -6.16 7.71 -23.73
CA ILE A 101 -4.86 7.30 -24.27
C ILE A 101 -4.81 5.79 -24.50
N ILE A 102 -5.37 4.98 -23.61
CA ILE A 102 -5.41 3.52 -23.74
C ILE A 102 -6.36 3.11 -24.89
N LEU A 103 -7.53 3.72 -24.95
CA LEU A 103 -8.58 3.40 -25.93
C LEU A 103 -8.34 4.07 -27.28
N GLY A 104 -7.73 5.25 -27.33
CA GLY A 104 -7.46 6.03 -28.54
C GLY A 104 -6.17 5.68 -29.28
N ASN A 105 -5.25 4.95 -28.67
CA ASN A 105 -4.01 4.54 -29.30
C ASN A 105 -4.18 3.22 -30.07
N VAL A 106 -4.54 3.30 -31.35
CA VAL A 106 -4.21 2.24 -32.31
C VAL A 106 -2.70 2.33 -32.53
N PRO A 107 -1.88 1.36 -32.12
CA PRO A 107 -0.43 1.47 -32.23
C PRO A 107 -0.05 1.56 -33.73
N GLU A 108 0.80 2.51 -34.05
CA GLU A 108 1.58 2.41 -35.27
C GLU A 108 2.37 1.10 -35.18
N THR A 109 2.52 0.40 -36.31
CA THR A 109 2.97 -1.01 -36.37
C THR A 109 4.29 -1.33 -35.66
N GLU A 110 5.03 -0.36 -35.15
CA GLU A 110 6.33 -0.53 -34.51
C GLU A 110 6.38 -0.09 -33.02
N GLU A 111 5.36 0.59 -32.49
CA GLU A 111 5.36 1.08 -31.10
C GLU A 111 4.89 0.00 -30.11
N LYS A 112 5.49 -0.03 -28.93
CA LYS A 112 5.24 -0.98 -27.87
C LYS A 112 4.87 -0.24 -26.59
N TYR A 113 3.89 -0.74 -25.86
CA TYR A 113 3.37 -0.12 -24.65
C TYR A 113 3.45 -1.08 -23.47
N VAL A 114 3.97 -0.59 -22.37
CA VAL A 114 3.97 -1.28 -21.07
C VAL A 114 3.12 -0.45 -20.12
N TYR A 115 2.05 -1.05 -19.60
CA TYR A 115 1.19 -0.43 -18.61
C TYR A 115 1.47 -1.05 -17.25
N ILE A 116 1.74 -0.22 -16.25
CA ILE A 116 1.88 -0.62 -14.86
C ILE A 116 0.66 -0.09 -14.11
N VAL A 117 -0.07 -0.97 -13.41
CA VAL A 117 -1.40 -0.66 -12.90
C VAL A 117 -1.66 -1.34 -11.56
N THR A 118 -2.45 -0.69 -10.69
CA THR A 118 -2.96 -1.34 -9.48
C THR A 118 -4.19 -2.22 -9.79
N PRO A 119 -4.47 -3.26 -8.99
CA PRO A 119 -5.63 -4.14 -9.21
C PRO A 119 -6.96 -3.38 -9.33
N GLU A 120 -7.21 -2.43 -8.43
CA GLU A 120 -8.44 -1.64 -8.42
C GLU A 120 -8.56 -0.78 -9.68
N LYS A 121 -7.45 -0.19 -10.12
CA LYS A 121 -7.47 0.63 -11.34
C LYS A 121 -7.67 -0.22 -12.59
N LEU A 122 -7.03 -1.39 -12.64
CA LEU A 122 -7.24 -2.29 -13.78
C LEU A 122 -8.70 -2.77 -13.81
N LEU A 123 -9.27 -3.15 -12.67
CA LEU A 123 -10.68 -3.54 -12.60
C LEU A 123 -11.60 -2.40 -13.07
N PHE A 124 -11.32 -1.16 -12.67
CA PHE A 124 -12.04 0.02 -13.15
C PHE A 124 -11.92 0.20 -14.67
N VAL A 125 -10.73 0.04 -15.25
CA VAL A 125 -10.51 0.11 -16.71
C VAL A 125 -11.30 -0.98 -17.44
N LEU A 126 -11.25 -2.20 -16.93
CA LEU A 126 -11.95 -3.35 -17.54
C LEU A 126 -13.47 -3.21 -17.50
N ARG A 127 -14.01 -2.56 -16.47
CA ARG A 127 -15.45 -2.25 -16.38
C ARG A 127 -15.89 -1.16 -17.36
N GLN A 128 -15.00 -0.28 -17.79
CA GLN A 128 -15.29 0.68 -18.85
C GLN A 128 -15.14 0.04 -20.23
N GLU A 129 -14.10 -0.78 -20.43
CA GLU A 129 -13.75 -1.35 -21.72
C GLU A 129 -13.03 -2.70 -21.54
N ILE A 130 -13.79 -3.78 -21.52
CA ILE A 130 -13.27 -5.14 -21.36
C ILE A 130 -12.44 -5.59 -22.58
N MET A 131 -12.73 -5.03 -23.76
CA MET A 131 -12.00 -5.35 -25.00
C MET A 131 -10.54 -4.91 -24.97
N PHE A 132 -10.15 -4.04 -24.02
CA PHE A 132 -8.75 -3.73 -23.75
C PHE A 132 -7.89 -4.99 -23.57
N LEU A 133 -8.42 -6.04 -22.92
CA LEU A 133 -7.73 -7.31 -22.71
C LEU A 133 -7.39 -8.04 -23.99
N SER A 134 -8.15 -7.86 -25.07
CA SER A 134 -7.89 -8.55 -26.35
C SER A 134 -6.56 -8.16 -27.00
N ASN A 135 -6.02 -7.00 -26.65
CA ASN A 135 -4.76 -6.49 -27.18
C ASN A 135 -3.54 -6.88 -26.33
N ILE A 136 -3.75 -7.49 -25.15
CA ILE A 136 -2.69 -7.83 -24.22
C ILE A 136 -2.17 -9.25 -24.50
N ASP A 137 -0.86 -9.41 -24.65
CA ASP A 137 -0.22 -10.72 -24.86
C ASP A 137 0.62 -11.20 -23.68
N LEU A 138 0.94 -10.30 -22.75
CA LEU A 138 1.71 -10.59 -21.54
C LEU A 138 1.10 -9.88 -20.34
N ILE A 139 0.80 -10.63 -19.29
CA ILE A 139 0.42 -10.07 -17.99
C ILE A 139 1.39 -10.58 -16.93
N ILE A 140 1.87 -9.66 -16.11
CA ILE A 140 2.73 -9.95 -14.97
C ILE A 140 2.03 -9.45 -13.70
N PHE A 141 1.76 -10.38 -12.78
CA PHE A 141 1.25 -10.08 -11.44
C PHE A 141 2.43 -10.03 -10.47
N ASP A 142 2.78 -8.83 -10.01
CA ASP A 142 3.84 -8.65 -9.01
C ASP A 142 3.26 -8.69 -7.60
N GLU A 143 4.03 -9.24 -6.64
CA GLU A 143 3.59 -9.56 -5.27
C GLU A 143 2.26 -10.33 -5.26
N GLY A 144 2.13 -11.30 -6.16
CA GLY A 144 0.90 -12.05 -6.40
C GLY A 144 0.38 -12.85 -5.22
N HIS A 145 1.11 -12.93 -4.10
CA HIS A 145 0.62 -13.54 -2.86
C HIS A 145 -0.42 -12.66 -2.13
N LEU A 146 -0.61 -11.41 -2.53
CA LEU A 146 -1.49 -10.45 -1.84
C LEU A 146 -2.98 -10.62 -2.16
N PHE A 147 -3.38 -11.62 -2.94
CA PHE A 147 -4.80 -11.96 -3.10
C PHE A 147 -5.42 -12.58 -1.83
N ASP A 148 -4.64 -12.93 -0.81
CA ASP A 148 -5.13 -13.29 0.52
C ASP A 148 -5.00 -12.18 1.58
N ASP A 149 -4.75 -10.94 1.16
CA ASP A 149 -4.79 -9.78 2.04
C ASP A 149 -6.24 -9.42 2.41
N ASN A 150 -6.52 -9.33 3.70
CA ASN A 150 -7.88 -9.16 4.23
C ASN A 150 -8.65 -7.96 3.68
N ASN A 151 -7.97 -6.90 3.24
CA ASN A 151 -8.64 -5.68 2.81
C ASN A 151 -8.78 -5.55 1.28
N ARG A 152 -7.90 -6.17 0.52
CA ARG A 152 -7.79 -5.97 -0.95
C ARG A 152 -7.75 -7.26 -1.73
N GLY A 153 -7.58 -8.38 -1.05
CA GLY A 153 -7.36 -9.69 -1.67
C GLY A 153 -8.51 -10.11 -2.57
N ILE A 154 -9.75 -9.88 -2.14
CA ILE A 154 -10.93 -10.24 -2.93
C ILE A 154 -10.96 -9.50 -4.26
N THR A 155 -10.71 -8.19 -4.28
CA THR A 155 -10.66 -7.39 -5.52
C THR A 155 -9.58 -7.90 -6.46
N TYR A 156 -8.44 -8.28 -5.91
CA TYR A 156 -7.33 -8.82 -6.71
C TYR A 156 -7.65 -10.21 -7.27
N GLU A 157 -8.24 -11.10 -6.47
CA GLU A 157 -8.67 -12.42 -6.91
C GLU A 157 -9.74 -12.34 -8.01
N LEU A 158 -10.79 -11.54 -7.81
CA LEU A 158 -11.84 -11.33 -8.79
C LEU A 158 -11.32 -10.70 -10.09
N LEU A 159 -10.34 -9.80 -10.00
CA LEU A 159 -9.65 -9.27 -11.18
C LEU A 159 -8.93 -10.39 -11.96
N ILE A 160 -8.16 -11.25 -11.27
CA ILE A 160 -7.47 -12.37 -11.92
C ILE A 160 -8.48 -13.32 -12.57
N SER A 161 -9.60 -13.61 -11.90
CA SER A 161 -10.68 -14.45 -12.44
C SER A 161 -11.30 -13.85 -13.69
N THR A 162 -11.54 -12.53 -13.70
CA THR A 162 -11.97 -11.80 -14.91
C THR A 162 -10.96 -11.97 -16.04
N ILE A 163 -9.70 -11.71 -15.77
CA ILE A 163 -8.62 -11.84 -16.76
C ILE A 163 -8.57 -13.26 -17.32
N LYS A 164 -8.65 -14.27 -16.45
CA LYS A 164 -8.66 -15.68 -16.86
C LYS A 164 -9.84 -16.01 -17.76
N SER A 165 -11.04 -15.53 -17.43
CA SER A 165 -12.26 -15.78 -18.20
C SER A 165 -12.23 -15.18 -19.61
N TYR A 166 -11.67 -13.97 -19.76
CA TYR A 166 -11.64 -13.26 -21.05
C TYR A 166 -10.38 -13.52 -21.88
N MET A 167 -9.28 -13.91 -21.25
CA MET A 167 -7.99 -14.10 -21.93
C MET A 167 -7.63 -15.58 -22.02
N LYS A 168 -8.42 -16.36 -22.76
CA LYS A 168 -8.15 -17.79 -22.93
C LYS A 168 -6.88 -18.04 -23.76
N ASP A 169 -6.08 -19.02 -23.33
CA ASP A 169 -5.01 -19.77 -24.04
C ASP A 169 -3.85 -19.01 -24.71
N LYS A 170 -3.97 -17.73 -25.08
CA LYS A 170 -2.98 -17.00 -25.89
C LYS A 170 -2.05 -16.10 -25.11
N VAL A 171 -2.40 -15.74 -23.89
CA VAL A 171 -1.70 -14.74 -23.09
C VAL A 171 -0.72 -15.41 -22.15
N GLN A 172 0.51 -14.92 -22.16
CA GLN A 172 1.50 -15.33 -21.17
C GLN A 172 1.15 -14.71 -19.81
N LYS A 173 0.86 -15.55 -18.82
CA LYS A 173 0.53 -15.14 -17.44
C LYS A 173 1.71 -15.44 -16.54
N ILE A 174 2.24 -14.42 -15.88
CA ILE A 174 3.38 -14.53 -14.97
C ILE A 174 2.95 -14.01 -13.60
N LEU A 175 3.14 -14.80 -12.57
CA LEU A 175 2.97 -14.39 -11.18
C LEU A 175 4.32 -14.43 -10.49
N ILE A 176 4.71 -13.31 -9.87
CA ILE A 176 5.99 -13.17 -9.18
C ILE A 176 5.73 -12.85 -7.71
N SER A 177 6.41 -13.56 -6.82
CA SER A 177 6.34 -13.31 -5.38
C SER A 177 7.64 -13.73 -4.70
N ALA A 178 7.89 -13.23 -3.50
CA ALA A 178 9.06 -13.63 -2.73
C ALA A 178 8.88 -15.01 -2.08
N VAL A 179 7.72 -15.29 -1.49
CA VAL A 179 7.42 -16.56 -0.81
C VAL A 179 5.99 -16.99 -1.11
N ILE A 180 5.83 -18.17 -1.71
CA ILE A 180 4.55 -18.84 -1.95
C ILE A 180 4.73 -20.34 -1.67
N PRO A 181 4.39 -20.83 -0.48
CA PRO A 181 4.59 -22.26 -0.14
C PRO A 181 3.83 -23.22 -1.07
N ASN A 182 2.61 -22.86 -1.44
CA ASN A 182 1.75 -23.61 -2.34
C ASN A 182 1.81 -23.09 -3.80
N ALA A 183 3.02 -22.77 -4.28
CA ALA A 183 3.23 -22.22 -5.62
C ALA A 183 2.68 -23.12 -6.74
N GLU A 184 2.71 -24.43 -6.58
CA GLU A 184 2.15 -25.39 -7.53
C GLU A 184 0.63 -25.23 -7.66
N GLN A 185 -0.10 -25.10 -6.54
CA GLN A 185 -1.55 -24.89 -6.56
C GLN A 185 -1.91 -23.55 -7.19
N VAL A 186 -1.19 -22.49 -6.81
CA VAL A 186 -1.39 -21.15 -7.38
C VAL A 186 -1.08 -21.13 -8.87
N ASN A 187 -0.01 -21.82 -9.30
CA ASN A 187 0.34 -21.97 -10.71
C ASN A 187 -0.73 -22.75 -11.48
N GLY A 188 -1.19 -23.88 -10.93
CA GLY A 188 -2.26 -24.69 -11.54
C GLY A 188 -3.52 -23.86 -11.76
N TRP A 189 -3.95 -23.12 -10.73
CA TRP A 189 -5.08 -22.18 -10.85
C TRP A 189 -4.85 -21.10 -11.91
N LEU A 190 -3.71 -20.40 -11.88
CA LEU A 190 -3.46 -19.25 -12.76
C LEU A 190 -3.34 -19.65 -14.22
N THR A 191 -2.75 -20.81 -14.49
CA THR A 191 -2.32 -21.24 -15.84
C THR A 191 -3.08 -22.45 -16.38
N ASP A 192 -4.13 -22.89 -15.67
CA ASP A 192 -4.90 -24.09 -16.00
C ASP A 192 -3.98 -25.33 -16.18
N GLU A 193 -3.07 -25.54 -15.21
CA GLU A 193 -2.08 -26.63 -15.11
C GLU A 193 -1.02 -26.65 -16.26
N ARG A 194 -0.95 -25.60 -17.09
CA ARG A 194 -0.05 -25.53 -18.26
C ARG A 194 1.25 -24.77 -17.99
N GLY A 195 1.35 -24.09 -16.84
CA GLY A 195 2.48 -23.24 -16.48
C GLY A 195 3.61 -24.01 -15.81
N VAL A 196 4.70 -23.29 -15.54
CA VAL A 196 5.85 -23.81 -14.81
C VAL A 196 6.01 -23.10 -13.47
N VAL A 197 6.45 -23.81 -12.45
CA VAL A 197 6.83 -23.25 -11.16
C VAL A 197 8.33 -23.12 -11.09
N ILE A 198 8.81 -21.94 -10.72
CA ILE A 198 10.24 -21.67 -10.55
C ILE A 198 10.46 -21.24 -9.10
N LYS A 199 11.07 -22.13 -8.33
CA LYS A 199 11.45 -21.88 -6.93
C LYS A 199 12.93 -21.55 -6.87
N ASN A 200 13.23 -20.34 -6.47
CA ASN A 200 14.61 -19.88 -6.37
C ASN A 200 15.06 -19.81 -4.91
N ASN A 201 14.96 -20.92 -4.20
CA ASN A 201 15.35 -21.03 -2.78
C ASN A 201 16.87 -21.12 -2.56
N ILE A 202 17.65 -21.39 -3.62
CA ILE A 202 19.10 -21.71 -3.52
C ILE A 202 19.96 -20.44 -3.63
N ILE A 203 19.45 -19.34 -4.16
CA ILE A 203 20.26 -18.15 -4.42
C ILE A 203 19.98 -17.09 -3.37
N GLN A 204 20.70 -17.17 -2.27
CA GLN A 204 20.88 -16.01 -1.40
C GLN A 204 21.86 -15.06 -2.09
N THR A 205 21.34 -13.95 -2.59
CA THR A 205 22.16 -12.90 -3.25
C THR A 205 23.03 -12.13 -2.24
N THR A 206 22.68 -12.22 -0.97
CA THR A 206 23.41 -11.64 0.17
C THR A 206 23.22 -12.54 1.39
N GLU A 207 24.28 -12.71 2.16
CA GLU A 207 24.23 -13.46 3.40
C GLU A 207 23.31 -12.80 4.43
N LYS A 208 22.49 -13.56 5.13
CA LYS A 208 21.58 -13.10 6.18
C LYS A 208 22.08 -13.58 7.52
N VAL A 209 22.52 -12.64 8.34
CA VAL A 209 23.01 -12.93 9.70
C VAL A 209 21.94 -12.53 10.70
N VAL A 210 21.48 -13.46 11.51
CA VAL A 210 20.45 -13.22 12.54
C VAL A 210 21.07 -13.16 13.93
N ALA A 211 20.72 -12.13 14.69
CA ALA A 211 21.17 -11.95 16.05
C ALA A 211 20.00 -11.66 17.00
N MET A 212 20.02 -12.27 18.18
CA MET A 212 19.12 -12.00 19.30
C MET A 212 19.79 -11.00 20.25
N ALA A 213 19.14 -9.89 20.53
CA ALA A 213 19.62 -8.92 21.52
C ALA A 213 19.14 -9.28 22.94
N ASP A 214 20.02 -9.18 23.88
CA ASP A 214 19.65 -9.35 25.31
C ASP A 214 20.44 -8.41 26.21
N MET A 215 19.92 -8.16 27.41
CA MET A 215 20.51 -7.27 28.39
C MET A 215 20.93 -8.05 29.65
N LYS A 216 22.24 -8.15 29.88
CA LYS A 216 22.80 -8.86 31.07
C LYS A 216 23.44 -7.90 32.05
N LYS A 217 23.23 -8.18 33.33
CA LYS A 217 23.90 -7.49 34.43
C LYS A 217 25.26 -8.14 34.68
N ASN A 218 26.31 -7.34 34.67
CA ASN A 218 27.61 -7.81 35.12
C ASN A 218 27.57 -8.04 36.61
N THR A 219 27.95 -9.22 37.07
CA THR A 219 27.92 -9.64 38.49
C THR A 219 28.90 -8.86 39.33
N THR A 220 30.02 -8.42 38.76
CA THR A 220 31.11 -7.74 39.50
C THR A 220 30.87 -6.23 39.60
N SER A 221 30.54 -5.55 38.46
CA SER A 221 30.35 -4.09 38.44
C SER A 221 28.93 -3.64 38.71
N GLY A 222 27.96 -4.54 38.66
CA GLY A 222 26.53 -4.21 38.75
C GLY A 222 25.96 -3.51 37.50
N GLU A 223 26.78 -3.17 36.56
CA GLU A 223 26.40 -2.51 35.29
C GLU A 223 25.67 -3.46 34.34
N ARG A 224 24.76 -2.94 33.55
CA ARG A 224 24.07 -3.70 32.52
C ARG A 224 24.61 -3.38 31.13
N TYR A 225 24.71 -4.43 30.30
CA TYR A 225 25.18 -4.33 28.93
C TYR A 225 24.29 -5.13 28.00
N ALA A 226 24.09 -4.64 26.77
CA ALA A 226 23.49 -5.42 25.70
C ALA A 226 24.51 -6.38 25.09
N TYR A 227 24.04 -7.59 24.77
CA TYR A 227 24.74 -8.66 24.09
C TYR A 227 24.00 -9.00 22.80
N LEU A 228 24.72 -9.43 21.79
CA LEU A 228 24.15 -10.02 20.59
C LEU A 228 24.53 -11.49 20.51
N TYR A 229 23.52 -12.35 20.45
CA TYR A 229 23.66 -13.81 20.26
C TYR A 229 23.32 -14.11 18.82
N PHE A 230 24.28 -14.52 18.04
CA PHE A 230 24.11 -14.90 16.67
C PHE A 230 23.60 -16.33 16.60
N VAL A 231 22.61 -16.56 15.73
CA VAL A 231 21.95 -17.86 15.58
C VAL A 231 21.88 -18.22 14.11
N ASN A 232 22.12 -19.48 13.81
CA ASN A 232 21.90 -20.04 12.48
C ASN A 232 20.39 -20.19 12.25
N PRO A 233 19.77 -19.53 11.25
CA PRO A 233 18.34 -19.71 10.99
C PRO A 233 17.92 -21.17 10.70
N ALA A 234 18.79 -22.00 10.17
CA ALA A 234 18.52 -23.42 9.91
C ALA A 234 18.54 -24.27 11.21
N GLU A 235 19.38 -23.89 12.18
CA GLU A 235 19.57 -24.59 13.46
C GLU A 235 19.55 -23.58 14.61
N PRO A 236 18.41 -22.90 14.85
CA PRO A 236 18.36 -21.74 15.77
C PRO A 236 18.63 -22.07 17.25
N ASP A 237 18.52 -23.34 17.64
CA ASP A 237 18.78 -23.78 19.01
C ASP A 237 20.29 -23.92 19.31
N GLU A 238 21.13 -24.02 18.27
CA GLU A 238 22.57 -24.03 18.39
C GLU A 238 23.11 -22.59 18.51
N GLU A 239 23.98 -22.37 19.50
CA GLU A 239 24.66 -21.09 19.67
C GLU A 239 25.85 -21.03 18.72
N ASP A 240 25.82 -20.12 17.77
CA ASP A 240 26.92 -19.91 16.83
C ASP A 240 28.07 -19.13 17.50
N PHE A 241 27.84 -17.84 17.76
CA PHE A 241 28.76 -16.99 18.52
C PHE A 241 28.00 -15.83 19.16
N PHE A 242 28.65 -15.12 20.06
CA PHE A 242 28.06 -13.91 20.66
C PHE A 242 29.05 -12.75 20.73
N VAL A 243 28.50 -11.54 20.64
CA VAL A 243 29.28 -10.30 20.85
C VAL A 243 28.86 -9.69 22.19
N PRO A 244 29.78 -9.66 23.18
CA PRO A 244 29.46 -9.14 24.50
C PRO A 244 29.54 -7.61 24.56
N ARG A 245 28.82 -7.01 25.50
CA ARG A 245 28.96 -5.60 25.91
C ARG A 245 28.86 -4.58 24.79
N VAL A 246 28.02 -4.81 23.79
CA VAL A 246 27.87 -3.93 22.60
C VAL A 246 27.40 -2.54 23.01
N ILE A 247 26.46 -2.47 23.96
CA ILE A 247 25.87 -1.23 24.47
C ILE A 247 25.85 -1.28 25.99
N LYS A 248 26.33 -0.21 26.62
CA LYS A 248 26.24 0.00 28.07
C LYS A 248 24.95 0.72 28.40
N GLN A 249 24.21 0.23 29.40
CA GLN A 249 23.09 0.96 29.96
C GLN A 249 23.60 2.21 30.70
N THR A 250 23.03 3.38 30.35
CA THR A 250 23.47 4.68 30.88
C THR A 250 22.36 5.35 31.66
N MET A 251 22.67 6.08 32.69
CA MET A 251 21.71 6.90 33.46
C MET A 251 21.32 8.13 32.63
N LEU A 252 20.02 8.44 32.62
CA LEU A 252 19.48 9.64 32.02
C LEU A 252 19.49 10.81 33.01
N TYR A 253 19.72 12.03 32.52
CA TYR A 253 19.54 13.22 33.33
C TYR A 253 18.10 13.29 33.86
N LEU A 254 17.94 13.59 35.15
CA LEU A 254 16.64 13.72 35.80
C LEU A 254 15.98 15.04 35.36
N ARG A 255 14.70 14.99 35.07
CA ARG A 255 13.89 16.17 34.87
C ARG A 255 13.62 16.87 36.21
N PRO A 256 13.33 18.19 36.22
CA PRO A 256 12.92 18.89 37.44
C PRO A 256 11.77 18.15 38.12
N ARG A 257 11.90 17.92 39.45
CA ARG A 257 10.97 17.16 40.32
C ARG A 257 10.91 15.64 40.08
N GLU A 258 11.67 15.06 39.17
CA GLU A 258 11.77 13.61 38.96
C GLU A 258 12.68 13.03 40.06
N ARG A 259 12.18 12.04 40.82
CA ARG A 259 12.93 11.37 41.90
C ARG A 259 13.45 9.99 41.52
N LYS A 260 12.80 9.35 40.50
CA LYS A 260 13.16 7.98 40.08
C LYS A 260 14.28 8.04 39.05
N VAL A 261 15.37 7.36 39.32
CA VAL A 261 16.45 7.17 38.34
C VAL A 261 15.90 6.49 37.11
N ARG A 262 16.21 7.07 35.95
CA ARG A 262 15.89 6.54 34.62
C ARG A 262 17.17 6.13 33.93
N VAL A 263 17.05 5.10 33.12
CA VAL A 263 18.18 4.53 32.37
C VAL A 263 17.85 4.38 30.92
N PHE A 264 18.86 4.30 30.07
CA PHE A 264 18.72 3.98 28.65
C PHE A 264 19.82 2.99 28.24
N PRO A 265 19.48 1.91 27.51
CA PRO A 265 18.11 1.42 27.23
C PRO A 265 17.39 0.90 28.48
N GLU A 266 16.08 1.13 28.59
CA GLU A 266 15.24 0.62 29.68
C GLU A 266 14.63 -0.74 29.25
N VAL A 267 14.65 -1.74 30.12
CA VAL A 267 14.19 -3.10 29.80
C VAL A 267 13.14 -3.66 30.79
N ASN A 268 12.90 -2.95 31.88
CA ASN A 268 11.97 -3.40 32.92
C ASN A 268 10.58 -2.72 32.81
N ASP A 269 10.42 -1.77 31.92
CA ASP A 269 9.19 -1.01 31.73
C ASP A 269 8.70 -1.16 30.28
N ASN A 270 7.54 -1.78 30.09
CA ASN A 270 6.93 -2.01 28.79
C ASN A 270 6.70 -0.72 27.97
N LYS A 271 6.64 0.44 28.64
CA LYS A 271 6.57 1.74 27.96
C LYS A 271 7.78 1.99 27.06
N TYR A 272 8.93 1.45 27.41
CA TYR A 272 10.22 1.68 26.77
C TYR A 272 10.76 0.43 26.04
N LYS A 273 9.91 -0.52 25.70
CA LYS A 273 10.28 -1.79 25.06
C LYS A 273 11.11 -1.66 23.78
N ASN A 274 11.08 -0.49 23.14
CA ASN A 274 11.85 -0.22 21.91
C ASN A 274 13.24 0.38 22.18
N ASP A 275 13.60 0.63 23.45
CA ASP A 275 14.86 1.29 23.78
C ASP A 275 16.08 0.50 23.32
N VAL A 276 16.03 -0.82 23.38
CA VAL A 276 17.12 -1.67 22.91
C VAL A 276 17.29 -1.53 21.38
N ALA A 277 16.18 -1.53 20.63
CA ALA A 277 16.22 -1.29 19.19
C ALA A 277 16.81 0.08 18.84
N ILE A 278 16.39 1.13 19.55
CA ILE A 278 16.89 2.50 19.37
C ILE A 278 18.40 2.55 19.68
N ALA A 279 18.84 1.93 20.76
CA ALA A 279 20.23 1.93 21.18
C ALA A 279 21.14 1.25 20.14
N PHE A 280 20.72 0.08 19.61
CA PHE A 280 21.43 -0.57 18.51
C PHE A 280 21.41 0.28 17.23
N GLY A 281 20.28 0.91 16.91
CA GLY A 281 20.17 1.79 15.76
C GLY A 281 21.17 2.95 15.83
N ILE A 282 21.24 3.67 16.95
CA ILE A 282 22.19 4.77 17.18
C ILE A 282 23.64 4.27 17.14
N LYS A 283 23.90 3.07 17.67
CA LYS A 283 25.26 2.51 17.73
C LYS A 283 25.77 2.07 16.36
N LEU A 284 24.91 1.45 15.54
CA LEU A 284 25.32 0.78 14.30
C LEU A 284 25.22 1.67 13.06
N CYS A 285 24.54 2.83 13.13
CA CYS A 285 24.33 3.69 11.95
C CYS A 285 25.61 4.17 11.26
N HIS A 286 26.74 4.22 11.96
CA HIS A 286 28.04 4.50 11.33
C HIS A 286 28.54 3.40 10.40
N ASN A 287 28.08 2.16 10.64
CA ASN A 287 28.53 1.01 9.87
C ASN A 287 27.67 0.73 8.64
N GLY A 288 26.53 1.42 8.53
CA GLY A 288 25.61 1.28 7.41
C GLY A 288 24.18 1.65 7.78
N SER A 289 23.30 1.56 6.81
CA SER A 289 21.90 1.97 6.93
C SER A 289 21.10 1.08 7.89
N ILE A 290 20.28 1.72 8.69
CA ILE A 290 19.45 1.13 9.74
C ILE A 290 17.97 1.26 9.37
N ALA A 291 17.22 0.17 9.48
CA ALA A 291 15.77 0.21 9.55
C ALA A 291 15.29 -0.45 10.85
N ILE A 292 14.52 0.28 11.66
CA ILE A 292 13.84 -0.27 12.84
C ILE A 292 12.41 -0.59 12.45
N PHE A 293 12.09 -1.87 12.36
CA PHE A 293 10.75 -2.34 12.06
C PHE A 293 9.85 -2.29 13.30
N CYS A 294 8.66 -1.71 13.12
CA CYS A 294 7.61 -1.58 14.13
C CYS A 294 6.29 -2.12 13.59
N GLY A 295 5.56 -2.87 14.40
CA GLY A 295 4.27 -3.44 13.98
C GLY A 295 3.11 -2.43 13.85
N LYS A 296 3.31 -1.16 14.26
CA LYS A 296 2.30 -0.09 14.20
C LYS A 296 2.94 1.26 13.90
N LYS A 297 2.21 2.13 13.16
CA LYS A 297 2.63 3.51 12.88
C LYS A 297 2.90 4.31 14.15
N ASP A 298 2.01 4.26 15.13
CA ASP A 298 2.18 4.96 16.42
C ASP A 298 3.46 4.53 17.15
N THR A 299 3.93 3.30 16.94
CA THR A 299 5.18 2.81 17.53
C THR A 299 6.39 3.40 16.82
N ALA A 300 6.33 3.52 15.49
CA ALA A 300 7.40 4.16 14.71
C ALA A 300 7.54 5.65 15.07
N GLU A 301 6.42 6.36 15.23
CA GLU A 301 6.40 7.76 15.69
C GLU A 301 6.96 7.91 17.11
N LYS A 302 6.60 7.00 18.04
CA LYS A 302 7.16 6.99 19.42
C LYS A 302 8.66 6.77 19.45
N ILE A 303 9.25 6.12 18.46
CA ILE A 303 10.72 6.02 18.36
C ILE A 303 11.32 7.40 18.15
N LEU A 304 10.74 8.25 17.27
CA LEU A 304 11.21 9.62 17.10
C LEU A 304 11.12 10.43 18.39
N SER A 305 9.94 10.44 19.02
CA SER A 305 9.75 11.12 20.33
C SER A 305 10.73 10.62 21.38
N ARG A 306 11.02 9.30 21.38
CA ARG A 306 11.97 8.72 22.35
C ARG A 306 13.41 9.12 22.07
N ILE A 307 13.83 9.18 20.80
CA ILE A 307 15.16 9.68 20.40
C ILE A 307 15.34 11.13 20.85
N LEU A 308 14.33 11.97 20.68
CA LEU A 308 14.36 13.36 21.16
C LEU A 308 14.45 13.42 22.68
N GLU A 309 13.63 12.64 23.41
CA GLU A 309 13.66 12.59 24.86
C GLU A 309 15.03 12.17 25.42
N ILE A 310 15.63 11.08 24.89
CA ILE A 310 16.94 10.63 25.39
C ILE A 310 18.07 11.60 25.08
N LYS A 311 18.00 12.29 23.92
CA LYS A 311 18.93 13.38 23.57
C LYS A 311 18.87 14.51 24.61
N GLU A 312 17.66 15.00 24.92
CA GLU A 312 17.44 16.03 25.96
C GLU A 312 17.96 15.58 27.34
N ARG A 313 17.99 14.27 27.58
CA ARG A 313 18.42 13.67 28.85
C ARG A 313 19.86 13.18 28.84
N GLY A 314 20.68 13.69 27.92
CA GLY A 314 22.14 13.54 27.91
C GLY A 314 22.69 12.33 27.14
N ILE A 315 21.84 11.56 26.40
CA ILE A 315 22.36 10.52 25.52
C ILE A 315 22.88 11.15 24.22
N ASN A 316 24.08 10.80 23.84
CA ASN A 316 24.64 11.22 22.57
C ASN A 316 23.98 10.47 21.40
N VAL A 317 23.31 11.21 20.52
CA VAL A 317 22.69 10.71 19.28
C VAL A 317 23.34 11.30 18.02
N SER A 318 24.52 11.95 18.14
CA SER A 318 25.19 12.62 17.02
C SER A 318 25.52 11.69 15.86
N ASN A 319 25.74 10.41 16.15
CA ASN A 319 26.00 9.37 15.16
C ASN A 319 24.96 9.35 14.03
N LEU A 320 23.69 9.63 14.34
CA LEU A 320 22.61 9.65 13.34
C LEU A 320 22.82 10.74 12.28
N LEU A 321 23.27 11.92 12.72
CA LEU A 321 23.56 13.05 11.84
C LEU A 321 24.92 12.94 11.17
N GLU A 322 25.92 12.44 11.88
CA GLU A 322 27.28 12.23 11.35
C GLU A 322 27.32 11.18 10.23
N SER A 323 26.40 10.23 10.25
CA SER A 323 26.23 9.18 9.24
C SER A 323 25.36 9.59 8.06
N ALA A 324 24.98 10.86 7.95
CA ALA A 324 24.08 11.38 6.93
C ALA A 324 24.66 12.60 6.20
N ASP A 325 24.14 12.91 5.03
CA ASP A 325 24.43 14.13 4.30
C ASP A 325 23.68 15.31 4.92
N LYS A 326 24.41 16.21 5.57
CA LYS A 326 23.84 17.37 6.25
C LYS A 326 23.02 18.26 5.32
N THR A 327 23.46 18.43 4.07
CA THR A 327 22.77 19.26 3.08
C THR A 327 21.42 18.64 2.74
N GLU A 328 21.35 17.33 2.58
CA GLU A 328 20.08 16.65 2.31
C GLU A 328 19.17 16.65 3.55
N ILE A 329 19.73 16.53 4.76
CA ILE A 329 18.98 16.69 6.03
C ILE A 329 18.33 18.06 6.09
N ASP A 330 19.07 19.16 5.80
CA ASP A 330 18.53 20.51 5.81
C ASP A 330 17.39 20.68 4.80
N LYS A 331 17.52 20.08 3.62
CA LYS A 331 16.49 20.07 2.58
C LYS A 331 15.23 19.27 3.01
N LEU A 332 15.42 18.12 3.64
CA LEU A 332 14.32 17.32 4.20
C LEU A 332 13.62 18.08 5.33
N CYS A 333 14.38 18.76 6.21
CA CYS A 333 13.81 19.63 7.23
C CYS A 333 12.97 20.76 6.61
N CYS A 334 13.48 21.41 5.55
CA CYS A 334 12.74 22.43 4.82
C CYS A 334 11.42 21.90 4.24
N LEU A 335 11.42 20.69 3.67
CA LEU A 335 10.22 20.04 3.14
C LEU A 335 9.21 19.75 4.24
N ILE A 336 9.67 19.17 5.37
CA ILE A 336 8.81 18.83 6.51
C ILE A 336 8.22 20.11 7.13
N ASP A 337 9.03 21.15 7.32
CA ASP A 337 8.60 22.44 7.88
C ASP A 337 7.48 23.05 7.04
N LYS A 338 7.66 23.12 5.72
CA LYS A 338 6.64 23.68 4.82
C LYS A 338 5.36 22.85 4.74
N GLY A 339 5.43 21.53 4.87
CA GLY A 339 4.27 20.65 4.79
C GLY A 339 3.55 20.47 6.12
N LEU A 340 4.30 20.23 7.20
CA LEU A 340 3.80 19.81 8.51
C LEU A 340 4.05 20.85 9.62
N GLY A 341 4.84 21.90 9.34
CA GLY A 341 5.33 22.85 10.34
C GLY A 341 6.54 22.33 11.12
N ASN A 342 7.10 23.16 11.97
CA ASN A 342 8.36 22.89 12.71
C ASN A 342 8.16 22.51 14.19
N ASP A 343 6.95 22.59 14.70
CA ASP A 343 6.65 22.24 16.10
C ASP A 343 6.12 20.81 16.26
N ASN A 344 6.66 19.86 15.52
CA ASN A 344 6.30 18.45 15.61
C ASN A 344 7.55 17.55 15.70
N ASP A 345 7.34 16.31 16.11
CA ASP A 345 8.44 15.37 16.30
C ASP A 345 9.11 14.96 14.98
N TYR A 346 8.41 15.00 13.84
CA TYR A 346 9.00 14.70 12.53
C TYR A 346 10.12 15.68 12.19
N TYR A 347 9.85 16.98 12.34
CA TYR A 347 10.84 18.02 12.07
C TYR A 347 12.01 17.98 13.06
N LYS A 348 11.69 17.89 14.37
CA LYS A 348 12.70 17.85 15.44
C LYS A 348 13.60 16.63 15.30
N ALA A 349 13.06 15.46 14.95
CA ALA A 349 13.83 14.24 14.73
C ALA A 349 14.64 14.28 13.43
N ALA A 350 14.10 14.84 12.34
CA ALA A 350 14.85 15.05 11.11
C ALA A 350 16.14 15.86 11.34
N LYS A 351 16.11 16.90 12.18
CA LYS A 351 17.27 17.68 12.57
C LYS A 351 18.39 16.88 13.26
N VAL A 352 18.09 15.71 13.78
CA VAL A 352 19.09 14.81 14.38
C VAL A 352 19.38 13.60 13.49
N GLY A 353 18.85 13.56 12.26
CA GLY A 353 19.08 12.49 11.30
C GLY A 353 18.18 11.26 11.49
N ALA A 354 17.09 11.35 12.27
CA ALA A 354 16.13 10.29 12.48
C ALA A 354 14.84 10.53 11.70
N PHE A 355 14.43 9.54 10.91
CA PHE A 355 13.25 9.60 10.05
C PHE A 355 12.30 8.44 10.34
N VAL A 356 11.06 8.59 9.84
CA VAL A 356 10.04 7.55 9.94
C VAL A 356 9.43 7.30 8.54
N HIS A 357 8.97 6.06 8.33
CA HIS A 357 8.33 5.63 7.10
C HIS A 357 7.12 4.74 7.41
N HIS A 358 5.93 5.25 7.13
CA HIS A 358 4.67 4.52 7.25
C HIS A 358 3.58 5.13 6.37
N GLY A 359 2.50 4.38 6.12
CA GLY A 359 1.42 4.80 5.23
C GLY A 359 0.63 6.05 5.66
N GLY A 360 0.81 6.51 6.91
CA GLY A 360 0.18 7.74 7.41
C GLY A 360 1.04 9.01 7.21
N MET A 361 2.16 8.93 6.49
CA MET A 361 2.96 10.12 6.14
C MET A 361 2.54 10.69 4.79
N PRO A 362 2.59 12.03 4.62
CA PRO A 362 2.39 12.65 3.32
C PRO A 362 3.31 12.08 2.25
N MET A 363 2.76 11.85 1.07
CA MET A 363 3.43 11.13 -0.02
C MET A 363 4.75 11.78 -0.42
N GLY A 364 4.83 13.11 -0.51
CA GLY A 364 6.04 13.85 -0.91
C GLY A 364 7.20 13.64 0.07
N ILE A 365 6.91 13.75 1.37
CA ILE A 365 7.91 13.53 2.43
C ILE A 365 8.38 12.08 2.42
N ARG A 366 7.45 11.13 2.28
CA ARG A 366 7.77 9.70 2.22
C ARG A 366 8.68 9.37 1.04
N CYS A 367 8.35 9.83 -0.17
CA CYS A 367 9.19 9.63 -1.37
C CYS A 367 10.58 10.26 -1.22
N ALA A 368 10.66 11.46 -0.64
CA ALA A 368 11.94 12.13 -0.42
C ALA A 368 12.83 11.39 0.59
N VAL A 369 12.24 10.87 1.68
CA VAL A 369 12.95 10.05 2.68
C VAL A 369 13.39 8.72 2.07
N GLU A 370 12.52 8.04 1.30
CA GLU A 370 12.87 6.82 0.57
C GLU A 370 14.06 7.05 -0.36
N TYR A 371 14.01 8.11 -1.16
CA TYR A 371 15.07 8.45 -2.11
C TYR A 371 16.39 8.80 -1.40
N ALA A 372 16.34 9.57 -0.32
CA ALA A 372 17.52 9.89 0.48
C ALA A 372 18.16 8.63 1.08
N MET A 373 17.34 7.66 1.52
CA MET A 373 17.83 6.36 2.01
C MET A 373 18.41 5.52 0.87
N GLN A 374 17.75 5.48 -0.31
CA GLN A 374 18.22 4.75 -1.49
C GLN A 374 19.56 5.26 -2.00
N THR A 375 19.78 6.56 -1.93
CA THR A 375 21.01 7.21 -2.37
C THR A 375 22.07 7.32 -1.28
N GLY A 376 21.82 6.74 -0.10
CA GLY A 376 22.78 6.72 1.02
C GLY A 376 22.98 8.06 1.71
N LYS A 377 22.07 9.02 1.52
CA LYS A 377 22.13 10.36 2.13
C LYS A 377 21.59 10.42 3.55
N ILE A 378 20.77 9.43 3.94
CA ILE A 378 20.37 9.20 5.32
C ILE A 378 20.62 7.74 5.69
N SER A 379 20.87 7.48 6.98
CA SER A 379 21.27 6.16 7.48
C SER A 379 20.32 5.56 8.50
N PHE A 380 19.29 6.27 8.97
CA PHE A 380 18.40 5.81 10.02
C PHE A 380 16.92 6.03 9.69
N LEU A 381 16.14 4.96 9.80
CA LEU A 381 14.71 4.96 9.52
C LEU A 381 13.96 4.07 10.50
N ALA A 382 12.88 4.57 11.13
CA ALA A 382 11.89 3.75 11.81
C ALA A 382 10.70 3.50 10.85
N CYS A 383 10.22 2.25 10.74
CA CYS A 383 9.26 1.91 9.70
C CYS A 383 8.23 0.85 10.13
N THR A 384 7.17 0.73 9.37
CA THR A 384 6.15 -0.31 9.49
C THR A 384 6.24 -1.32 8.34
N SER A 385 5.26 -2.22 8.22
CA SER A 385 5.15 -3.21 7.14
C SER A 385 5.16 -2.60 5.74
N THR A 386 4.89 -1.31 5.58
CA THR A 386 5.05 -0.61 4.30
C THR A 386 6.46 -0.71 3.72
N LEU A 387 7.47 -0.90 4.58
CA LEU A 387 8.83 -1.19 4.14
C LEU A 387 8.97 -2.58 3.51
N ALA A 388 8.25 -3.58 4.04
CA ALA A 388 8.26 -4.94 3.49
C ALA A 388 7.54 -5.00 2.13
N GLN A 389 6.64 -4.04 1.87
CA GLN A 389 5.74 -4.01 0.73
C GLN A 389 6.18 -2.93 -0.29
N GLY A 390 7.10 -3.26 -1.18
CA GLY A 390 7.34 -2.49 -2.40
C GLY A 390 8.37 -1.36 -2.35
N VAL A 391 9.20 -1.24 -1.32
CA VAL A 391 10.28 -0.24 -1.30
C VAL A 391 11.65 -0.91 -1.30
N ASN A 392 12.50 -0.57 -2.28
CA ASN A 392 13.81 -1.16 -2.46
C ASN A 392 14.89 -0.33 -1.78
N LEU A 393 14.98 -0.41 -0.44
CA LEU A 393 15.97 0.31 0.35
C LEU A 393 17.24 -0.52 0.60
N PRO A 394 18.43 0.10 0.59
CA PRO A 394 19.68 -0.56 0.91
C PRO A 394 19.85 -0.66 2.45
N ILE A 395 19.20 -1.62 3.09
CA ILE A 395 19.27 -1.80 4.54
C ILE A 395 20.41 -2.75 4.88
N ARG A 396 21.37 -2.32 5.67
CA ARG A 396 22.41 -3.18 6.22
C ARG A 396 21.97 -3.85 7.52
N TYR A 397 21.36 -3.09 8.43
CA TYR A 397 20.89 -3.58 9.72
C TYR A 397 19.38 -3.40 9.82
N LEU A 398 18.66 -4.51 9.81
CA LEU A 398 17.23 -4.53 10.07
C LEU A 398 17.00 -4.91 11.54
N ILE A 399 16.52 -3.96 12.33
CA ILE A 399 16.24 -4.17 13.75
C ILE A 399 14.73 -4.39 13.90
N VAL A 400 14.34 -5.59 14.32
CA VAL A 400 12.94 -5.94 14.56
C VAL A 400 12.62 -5.66 16.02
N SER A 401 11.81 -4.62 16.26
CA SER A 401 11.46 -4.22 17.62
C SER A 401 10.37 -5.09 18.24
N ASN A 402 9.53 -5.69 17.42
CA ASN A 402 8.43 -6.56 17.82
C ASN A 402 7.96 -7.41 16.65
N ILE A 403 7.51 -8.62 16.94
CA ILE A 403 6.92 -9.56 15.96
C ILE A 403 5.39 -9.48 15.88
N TYR A 404 4.77 -8.48 16.49
CA TYR A 404 3.33 -8.28 16.47
C TYR A 404 2.95 -7.06 15.64
N GLN A 405 1.96 -7.27 14.75
CA GLN A 405 1.28 -6.23 13.99
C GLN A 405 -0.12 -6.04 14.58
N GLY A 406 -0.28 -4.99 15.40
CA GLY A 406 -1.52 -4.84 16.14
C GLY A 406 -1.63 -5.79 17.31
N LYS A 407 -2.58 -6.70 17.26
CA LYS A 407 -2.79 -7.79 18.23
C LYS A 407 -2.24 -9.11 17.71
N ASP A 408 -2.07 -9.23 16.39
CA ASP A 408 -1.71 -10.47 15.73
C ASP A 408 -0.21 -10.57 15.52
N ARG A 409 0.30 -11.79 15.49
CA ARG A 409 1.68 -12.04 15.08
C ARG A 409 1.84 -11.78 13.59
N ILE A 410 3.00 -11.24 13.21
CA ILE A 410 3.40 -11.19 11.80
C ILE A 410 3.40 -12.62 11.23
N ARG A 411 2.85 -12.79 10.03
CA ARG A 411 2.90 -14.07 9.33
C ARG A 411 4.35 -14.39 8.96
N VAL A 412 4.69 -15.68 8.89
CA VAL A 412 6.04 -16.11 8.50
C VAL A 412 6.39 -15.55 7.13
N ARG A 413 5.47 -15.62 6.18
CA ARG A 413 5.65 -15.08 4.83
C ARG A 413 6.00 -13.57 4.85
N ASP A 414 5.28 -12.78 5.63
CA ASP A 414 5.50 -11.32 5.72
C ASP A 414 6.82 -11.01 6.43
N PHE A 415 7.19 -11.82 7.42
CA PHE A 415 8.48 -11.72 8.09
C PHE A 415 9.63 -12.08 7.16
N GLN A 416 9.51 -13.15 6.37
CA GLN A 416 10.51 -13.55 5.36
C GLN A 416 10.69 -12.46 4.29
N ASN A 417 9.59 -11.82 3.84
CA ASN A 417 9.63 -10.67 2.94
C ASN A 417 10.37 -9.49 3.58
N LEU A 418 10.12 -9.22 4.86
CA LEU A 418 10.77 -8.15 5.61
C LEU A 418 12.27 -8.39 5.75
N ILE A 419 12.70 -9.57 6.21
CA ILE A 419 14.12 -9.89 6.37
C ILE A 419 14.83 -9.99 5.01
N GLY A 420 14.08 -10.31 3.95
CA GLY A 420 14.53 -10.25 2.57
C GLY A 420 15.05 -8.88 2.13
N ARG A 421 14.64 -7.79 2.80
CA ARG A 421 15.09 -6.42 2.53
C ARG A 421 16.44 -6.08 3.13
N ALA A 422 16.92 -6.83 4.12
CA ALA A 422 18.26 -6.65 4.67
C ALA A 422 19.32 -7.20 3.71
N GLY A 423 20.43 -6.47 3.52
CA GLY A 423 21.51 -6.86 2.63
C GLY A 423 21.16 -6.75 1.15
N ARG A 424 21.13 -5.53 0.62
CA ARG A 424 20.86 -5.32 -0.81
C ARG A 424 22.02 -5.79 -1.68
N ALA A 425 21.76 -6.72 -2.60
CA ALA A 425 22.74 -7.19 -3.56
C ALA A 425 23.34 -6.04 -4.39
N GLY A 426 24.66 -6.05 -4.55
CA GLY A 426 25.41 -5.01 -5.26
C GLY A 426 25.78 -3.79 -4.40
N ILE A 427 25.25 -3.65 -3.17
CA ILE A 427 25.63 -2.61 -2.20
C ILE A 427 26.27 -3.25 -0.96
N TYR A 428 25.66 -4.30 -0.44
CA TYR A 428 26.13 -5.03 0.75
C TYR A 428 26.33 -6.51 0.42
N THR A 429 27.37 -7.11 0.99
CA THR A 429 27.62 -8.56 0.91
C THR A 429 26.80 -9.34 1.95
N GLU A 430 26.41 -8.67 3.03
CA GLU A 430 25.65 -9.24 4.14
C GLU A 430 24.54 -8.30 4.61
N GLY A 431 23.48 -8.85 5.20
CA GLY A 431 22.44 -8.12 5.91
C GLY A 431 22.23 -8.69 7.30
N THR A 432 22.34 -7.85 8.32
CA THR A 432 22.16 -8.30 9.72
C THR A 432 20.74 -8.01 10.18
N ILE A 433 20.07 -9.03 10.70
CA ILE A 433 18.74 -8.95 11.31
C ILE A 433 18.92 -9.02 12.81
N ILE A 434 18.54 -7.96 13.56
CA ILE A 434 18.62 -7.91 15.00
C ILE A 434 17.22 -7.99 15.60
N LEU A 435 16.94 -9.08 16.31
CA LEU A 435 15.70 -9.29 17.05
C LEU A 435 15.88 -8.69 18.45
N SER A 436 15.28 -7.51 18.68
CA SER A 436 15.62 -6.66 19.84
C SER A 436 14.76 -6.90 21.08
N GLU A 437 13.87 -7.89 21.06
CA GLU A 437 13.07 -8.28 22.22
C GLU A 437 13.94 -9.03 23.22
N THR A 438 14.20 -8.39 24.37
CA THR A 438 15.08 -8.94 25.42
C THR A 438 14.47 -10.12 26.15
N ASN A 439 15.32 -10.90 26.83
CA ASN A 439 15.01 -12.10 27.61
C ASN A 439 14.44 -13.29 26.79
N VAL A 440 14.23 -13.16 25.48
CA VAL A 440 13.73 -14.29 24.66
C VAL A 440 14.77 -15.38 24.58
N TYR A 441 15.99 -15.03 24.19
CA TYR A 441 17.08 -15.99 24.03
C TYR A 441 17.52 -16.62 25.36
N ASN A 442 17.66 -15.82 26.44
CA ASN A 442 18.05 -16.32 27.75
C ASN A 442 17.00 -17.23 28.39
N THR A 443 15.72 -17.06 28.06
CA THR A 443 14.64 -17.90 28.62
C THR A 443 14.23 -19.04 27.69
N ARG A 444 14.97 -19.29 26.61
CA ARG A 444 14.60 -20.29 25.60
C ARG A 444 14.43 -21.72 26.13
N ASN A 445 15.20 -22.09 27.17
CA ASN A 445 15.14 -23.38 27.82
C ASN A 445 14.18 -23.43 29.01
N ASN A 446 13.50 -22.33 29.32
CA ASN A 446 12.56 -22.28 30.43
C ASN A 446 11.16 -22.74 29.96
N PRO A 447 10.55 -23.78 30.51
CA PRO A 447 9.27 -24.31 30.06
C PRO A 447 8.12 -23.30 30.06
N TYR A 448 8.16 -22.29 30.95
CA TYR A 448 7.12 -21.26 31.06
C TYR A 448 7.25 -20.14 30.00
N TYR A 449 8.43 -19.95 29.40
CA TYR A 449 8.72 -18.82 28.47
C TYR A 449 9.22 -19.26 27.11
N ASN A 450 9.52 -20.55 26.90
CA ASN A 450 10.06 -21.08 25.64
C ASN A 450 9.12 -20.86 24.42
N TRP A 451 7.83 -20.67 24.65
CA TRP A 451 6.87 -20.33 23.61
C TRP A 451 7.24 -19.06 22.84
N ARG A 452 7.89 -18.08 23.52
CA ARG A 452 8.39 -16.88 22.84
C ARG A 452 9.49 -17.24 21.85
N TRP A 453 10.45 -18.05 22.28
CA TRP A 453 11.53 -18.53 21.42
C TRP A 453 11.00 -19.38 20.26
N ASN A 454 10.06 -20.28 20.49
CA ASN A 454 9.42 -21.07 19.44
C ASN A 454 8.71 -20.20 18.40
N ASN A 455 8.15 -19.05 18.80
CA ASN A 455 7.59 -18.09 17.86
C ASN A 455 8.66 -17.50 16.93
N TYR A 456 9.83 -17.17 17.45
CA TYR A 456 10.93 -16.68 16.61
C TYR A 456 11.49 -17.75 15.70
N LYS A 457 11.66 -18.99 16.21
CA LYS A 457 12.08 -20.13 15.38
C LYS A 457 11.15 -20.33 14.19
N ARG A 458 9.84 -20.31 14.45
CA ARG A 458 8.84 -20.42 13.38
C ARG A 458 8.98 -19.31 12.34
N LEU A 459 9.25 -18.06 12.76
CA LEU A 459 9.40 -16.94 11.82
C LEU A 459 10.69 -17.04 10.99
N LEU A 460 11.74 -17.64 11.54
CA LEU A 460 13.01 -17.83 10.84
C LEU A 460 12.97 -18.99 9.83
N ASP A 461 12.06 -19.95 10.02
CA ASP A 461 11.87 -21.09 9.15
C ASP A 461 10.92 -20.75 7.99
N SER A 462 11.47 -20.59 6.79
CA SER A 462 10.67 -20.29 5.58
C SER A 462 9.67 -21.39 5.22
N ASP A 463 9.90 -22.62 5.63
CA ASP A 463 9.01 -23.75 5.33
C ASP A 463 7.73 -23.72 6.18
N GLN A 464 7.73 -22.92 7.27
CA GLN A 464 6.54 -22.65 8.08
C GLN A 464 5.69 -21.49 7.53
N ALA A 465 6.02 -20.96 6.35
CA ALA A 465 5.24 -19.88 5.74
C ALA A 465 3.80 -20.34 5.45
N GLU A 466 2.87 -19.43 5.67
CA GLU A 466 1.46 -19.68 5.43
C GLU A 466 1.17 -19.80 3.93
N ALA A 467 0.43 -20.84 3.54
CA ALA A 467 -0.03 -21.02 2.16
C ALA A 467 -0.91 -19.82 1.74
N CYS A 468 -0.79 -19.43 0.48
CA CYS A 468 -1.70 -18.45 -0.09
C CYS A 468 -3.11 -19.05 -0.17
N THR A 469 -4.09 -18.32 0.36
CA THR A 469 -5.50 -18.70 0.40
C THR A 469 -6.36 -17.61 -0.23
N SER A 470 -7.66 -17.77 -0.22
CA SER A 470 -8.61 -16.78 -0.69
C SER A 470 -9.32 -16.10 0.48
N THR A 471 -9.56 -14.80 0.36
CA THR A 471 -10.40 -14.08 1.33
C THR A 471 -11.87 -14.53 1.28
N LEU A 472 -12.32 -15.14 0.16
CA LEU A 472 -13.64 -15.77 0.05
C LEU A 472 -13.80 -16.97 0.99
N PHE A 473 -12.72 -17.53 1.52
CA PHE A 473 -12.81 -18.58 2.53
C PHE A 473 -13.44 -18.14 3.85
N ALA A 474 -13.54 -16.85 4.12
CA ALA A 474 -14.34 -16.35 5.24
C ALA A 474 -15.81 -16.84 5.22
N TRP A 475 -16.32 -17.21 4.03
CA TRP A 475 -17.65 -17.79 3.83
C TRP A 475 -17.67 -19.32 3.86
N LEU A 476 -16.54 -19.97 3.79
CA LEU A 476 -16.43 -21.41 3.55
C LEU A 476 -15.75 -22.15 4.69
N ARG A 477 -14.86 -21.49 5.42
CA ARG A 477 -14.02 -22.06 6.47
C ARG A 477 -13.97 -21.17 7.69
N ALA A 478 -13.90 -21.78 8.85
CA ALA A 478 -13.70 -21.10 10.12
C ALA A 478 -12.42 -21.59 10.78
N ASP A 479 -11.89 -20.78 11.70
CA ASP A 479 -10.85 -21.21 12.61
C ASP A 479 -11.38 -22.34 13.53
N GLU A 480 -10.47 -23.14 14.05
CA GLU A 480 -10.79 -24.26 14.95
C GLU A 480 -11.68 -23.79 16.10
N GLY A 481 -12.81 -24.45 16.27
CA GLY A 481 -13.83 -24.13 17.26
C GLY A 481 -14.80 -23.01 16.87
N MET A 482 -14.69 -22.45 15.67
CA MET A 482 -15.59 -21.39 15.18
C MET A 482 -16.59 -21.89 14.10
N GLU A 483 -16.59 -23.20 13.78
CA GLU A 483 -17.39 -23.76 12.68
C GLU A 483 -18.89 -23.57 12.90
N VAL A 484 -19.38 -23.76 14.12
CA VAL A 484 -20.81 -23.58 14.48
C VAL A 484 -21.23 -22.12 14.29
N TYR A 485 -20.34 -21.19 14.63
CA TYR A 485 -20.62 -19.76 14.47
C TYR A 485 -20.65 -19.35 12.99
N LEU A 486 -19.73 -19.88 12.17
CA LEU A 486 -19.74 -19.66 10.72
C LEU A 486 -21.05 -20.16 10.10
N GLU A 487 -21.48 -21.38 10.42
CA GLU A 487 -22.73 -21.94 9.88
C GLU A 487 -23.93 -21.05 10.24
N LYS A 488 -24.00 -20.57 11.49
CA LYS A 488 -25.08 -19.67 11.92
C LYS A 488 -25.01 -18.30 11.23
N MET A 489 -23.82 -17.74 11.04
CA MET A 489 -23.65 -16.49 10.30
C MET A 489 -24.10 -16.62 8.83
N ILE A 490 -23.80 -17.75 8.19
CA ILE A 490 -24.27 -18.05 6.84
C ILE A 490 -25.79 -18.21 6.80
N GLU A 491 -26.37 -18.89 7.77
CA GLU A 491 -27.85 -19.01 7.89
C GLU A 491 -28.48 -17.61 8.00
N ILE A 492 -27.98 -16.76 8.89
CA ILE A 492 -28.46 -15.38 9.04
C ILE A 492 -28.32 -14.61 7.72
N PHE A 493 -27.20 -14.77 7.02
CA PHE A 493 -27.04 -14.16 5.71
C PHE A 493 -28.09 -14.62 4.72
N MET A 494 -28.29 -15.92 4.59
CA MET A 494 -29.26 -16.49 3.65
C MET A 494 -30.71 -16.04 3.93
N GLU A 495 -31.06 -15.79 5.19
CA GLU A 495 -32.40 -15.37 5.60
C GLU A 495 -32.63 -13.85 5.53
N SER A 496 -31.59 -13.05 5.64
CA SER A 496 -31.75 -11.62 5.90
C SER A 496 -31.12 -10.70 4.87
N TYR A 497 -30.23 -11.21 4.02
CA TYR A 497 -29.49 -10.38 3.06
C TYR A 497 -30.44 -9.66 2.08
N ALA A 498 -31.38 -10.38 1.48
CA ALA A 498 -32.37 -9.82 0.55
C ALA A 498 -33.28 -8.76 1.20
N ASN A 499 -33.61 -8.93 2.47
CA ASN A 499 -34.45 -8.00 3.21
C ASN A 499 -33.72 -6.74 3.66
N GLY A 500 -32.40 -6.72 3.60
CA GLY A 500 -31.57 -5.59 4.01
C GLY A 500 -31.25 -5.49 5.49
N ASP A 501 -31.71 -6.42 6.30
CA ASP A 501 -31.53 -6.44 7.77
C ASP A 501 -30.35 -7.35 8.23
N PHE A 502 -29.55 -7.84 7.28
CA PHE A 502 -28.39 -8.70 7.57
C PHE A 502 -27.45 -8.10 8.62
N ASN A 503 -27.11 -6.82 8.48
CA ASN A 503 -26.17 -6.17 9.40
C ASN A 503 -26.74 -6.11 10.82
N GLU A 504 -28.00 -5.76 10.97
CA GLU A 504 -28.68 -5.66 12.27
C GLU A 504 -28.79 -7.03 12.93
N LYS A 505 -29.27 -8.05 12.21
CA LYS A 505 -29.36 -9.41 12.70
C LYS A 505 -28.03 -10.02 13.09
N MET A 506 -26.99 -9.74 12.31
CA MET A 506 -25.63 -10.20 12.62
C MET A 506 -25.08 -9.54 13.90
N GLU A 507 -25.27 -8.23 14.06
CA GLU A 507 -24.86 -7.54 15.29
C GLU A 507 -25.66 -8.00 16.51
N GLN A 508 -26.96 -8.26 16.34
CA GLN A 508 -27.79 -8.82 17.38
C GLN A 508 -27.32 -10.22 17.79
N TYR A 509 -27.03 -11.08 16.80
CA TYR A 509 -26.50 -12.42 17.04
C TYR A 509 -25.18 -12.36 17.85
N LEU A 510 -24.25 -11.51 17.49
CA LEU A 510 -22.99 -11.37 18.21
C LEU A 510 -23.17 -10.87 19.66
N LYS A 511 -24.16 -9.98 19.90
CA LYS A 511 -24.46 -9.47 21.26
C LYS A 511 -25.16 -10.52 22.14
N GLU A 512 -25.98 -11.38 21.56
CA GLU A 512 -26.72 -12.40 22.30
C GLU A 512 -25.88 -13.62 22.68
N GLN A 513 -24.77 -13.87 21.97
CA GLN A 513 -23.88 -14.99 22.26
C GLN A 513 -22.97 -14.68 23.46
N GLN A 514 -22.88 -15.61 24.39
CA GLN A 514 -21.91 -15.56 25.52
C GLN A 514 -20.57 -16.13 25.03
N PHE A 515 -19.85 -15.35 24.22
CA PHE A 515 -18.50 -15.72 23.81
C PHE A 515 -17.50 -15.51 24.94
N GLU A 516 -16.48 -16.37 25.00
CA GLU A 516 -15.20 -15.96 25.62
C GLU A 516 -14.62 -14.76 24.83
N GLU A 517 -13.88 -13.88 25.52
CA GLU A 517 -13.39 -12.62 24.92
C GLU A 517 -12.60 -12.83 23.61
N GLU A 518 -11.87 -13.94 23.51
CA GLU A 518 -11.09 -14.27 22.32
C GLU A 518 -12.00 -14.69 21.15
N ASN A 519 -12.99 -15.54 21.41
CA ASN A 519 -13.92 -16.01 20.39
C ASN A 519 -14.85 -14.89 19.90
N HIS A 520 -15.22 -13.96 20.78
CA HIS A 520 -15.98 -12.78 20.39
C HIS A 520 -15.20 -11.93 19.36
N LYS A 521 -13.91 -11.70 19.61
CA LYS A 521 -13.05 -10.95 18.65
C LYS A 521 -12.91 -11.67 17.33
N LYS A 522 -12.80 -13.00 17.33
CA LYS A 522 -12.74 -13.81 16.10
C LYS A 522 -14.07 -13.71 15.32
N ALA A 523 -15.20 -13.80 16.00
CA ALA A 523 -16.52 -13.67 15.38
C ALA A 523 -16.76 -12.25 14.80
N GLU A 524 -16.39 -11.20 15.51
CA GLU A 524 -16.43 -9.82 14.99
C GLU A 524 -15.57 -9.67 13.73
N PHE A 525 -14.37 -10.27 13.71
CA PHE A 525 -13.48 -10.23 12.57
C PHE A 525 -14.06 -11.01 11.36
N MET A 526 -14.62 -12.20 11.60
CA MET A 526 -15.32 -12.96 10.56
C MET A 526 -16.48 -12.15 9.95
N MET A 527 -17.33 -11.55 10.79
CA MET A 527 -18.41 -10.68 10.32
C MET A 527 -17.88 -9.51 9.47
N TYR A 528 -16.81 -8.87 9.91
CA TYR A 528 -16.20 -7.78 9.14
C TYR A 528 -15.71 -8.25 7.76
N GLN A 529 -15.03 -9.40 7.69
CA GLN A 529 -14.60 -9.98 6.42
C GLN A 529 -15.78 -10.35 5.50
N MET A 530 -16.83 -10.94 6.07
CA MET A 530 -18.04 -11.27 5.32
C MET A 530 -18.68 -10.02 4.70
N LYS A 531 -18.81 -8.93 5.46
CA LYS A 531 -19.34 -7.65 4.95
C LYS A 531 -18.52 -7.10 3.79
N GLN A 532 -17.19 -7.06 3.95
CA GLN A 532 -16.29 -6.60 2.89
C GLN A 532 -16.40 -7.46 1.62
N ASN A 533 -16.53 -8.78 1.79
CA ASN A 533 -16.69 -9.69 0.67
C ASN A 533 -18.03 -9.49 -0.05
N ILE A 534 -19.13 -9.21 0.66
CA ILE A 534 -20.43 -8.92 0.06
C ILE A 534 -20.31 -7.71 -0.88
N GLU A 535 -19.83 -6.58 -0.40
CA GLU A 535 -19.71 -5.35 -1.20
C GLU A 535 -18.86 -5.57 -2.47
N ALA A 536 -17.75 -6.31 -2.33
CA ALA A 536 -16.88 -6.63 -3.46
C ALA A 536 -17.58 -7.57 -4.46
N ILE A 537 -18.33 -8.58 -3.99
CA ILE A 537 -19.08 -9.49 -4.85
C ILE A 537 -20.24 -8.74 -5.52
N GLU A 538 -21.01 -7.92 -4.79
CA GLU A 538 -22.08 -7.07 -5.36
C GLU A 538 -21.54 -6.22 -6.52
N SER A 539 -20.50 -5.44 -6.24
CA SER A 539 -19.87 -4.58 -7.24
C SER A 539 -19.30 -5.37 -8.43
N PHE A 540 -18.83 -6.60 -8.18
CA PHE A 540 -18.33 -7.48 -9.22
C PHE A 540 -19.45 -8.05 -10.09
N LEU A 541 -20.50 -8.58 -9.48
CA LEU A 541 -21.62 -9.20 -10.19
C LEU A 541 -22.42 -8.21 -11.03
N LEU A 542 -22.59 -6.96 -10.59
CA LEU A 542 -23.23 -5.90 -11.38
C LEU A 542 -22.64 -5.76 -12.78
N PHE A 543 -21.36 -6.00 -12.95
CA PHE A 543 -20.70 -5.94 -14.26
C PHE A 543 -21.11 -7.09 -15.22
N TYR A 544 -21.53 -8.24 -14.65
CA TYR A 544 -21.89 -9.44 -15.41
C TYR A 544 -23.39 -9.65 -15.54
N LEU A 545 -24.21 -8.89 -14.80
CA LEU A 545 -25.66 -8.96 -14.87
C LEU A 545 -26.23 -8.10 -16.00
N MET A 546 -25.91 -8.52 -17.25
CA MET A 546 -26.24 -7.78 -18.49
C MET A 546 -27.54 -8.27 -19.15
N GLU A 547 -28.22 -9.24 -18.55
CA GLU A 547 -29.50 -9.77 -19.01
C GLU A 547 -30.64 -9.32 -18.06
N ASP A 548 -31.89 -9.42 -18.50
CA ASP A 548 -33.04 -8.94 -17.72
C ASP A 548 -33.27 -9.76 -16.46
N THR A 549 -33.00 -11.05 -16.51
CA THR A 549 -33.15 -11.97 -15.38
C THR A 549 -31.82 -12.53 -14.89
N TYR A 550 -31.79 -12.96 -13.63
CA TYR A 550 -30.62 -13.64 -13.08
C TYR A 550 -30.35 -14.99 -13.76
N GLU A 551 -31.39 -15.76 -14.06
CA GLU A 551 -31.26 -17.09 -14.68
C GLU A 551 -30.52 -17.02 -16.04
N GLU A 552 -30.73 -15.95 -16.80
CA GLU A 552 -30.04 -15.76 -18.08
C GLU A 552 -28.55 -15.47 -17.91
N SER A 553 -28.16 -14.76 -16.86
CA SER A 553 -26.75 -14.43 -16.54
C SER A 553 -26.05 -15.50 -15.68
N ARG A 554 -26.79 -16.43 -15.10
CA ARG A 554 -26.33 -17.36 -14.06
C ARG A 554 -25.15 -18.23 -14.51
N GLU A 555 -25.24 -18.78 -15.70
CA GLU A 555 -24.19 -19.66 -16.22
C GLU A 555 -22.86 -18.94 -16.40
N ASP A 556 -22.90 -17.73 -16.93
CA ASP A 556 -21.71 -16.90 -17.13
C ASP A 556 -21.08 -16.51 -15.78
N ILE A 557 -21.90 -16.08 -14.82
CA ILE A 557 -21.47 -15.78 -13.46
C ILE A 557 -20.84 -17.00 -12.80
N HIS A 558 -21.47 -18.16 -12.89
CA HIS A 558 -20.93 -19.41 -12.36
C HIS A 558 -19.59 -19.77 -13.02
N ASN A 559 -19.46 -19.58 -14.33
CA ASN A 559 -18.20 -19.84 -15.04
C ASN A 559 -17.08 -18.95 -14.56
N ILE A 560 -17.35 -17.66 -14.30
CA ILE A 560 -16.34 -16.73 -13.77
C ILE A 560 -16.00 -17.08 -12.32
N MET A 561 -16.98 -17.43 -11.50
CA MET A 561 -16.72 -17.84 -10.12
C MET A 561 -15.91 -19.13 -10.02
N LYS A 562 -16.05 -20.04 -10.97
CA LYS A 562 -15.20 -21.24 -11.09
C LYS A 562 -13.74 -20.93 -11.37
N GLU A 563 -13.45 -19.76 -11.94
CA GLU A 563 -12.09 -19.25 -12.19
C GLU A 563 -11.45 -18.63 -10.94
N THR A 564 -12.16 -18.50 -9.81
CA THR A 564 -11.57 -17.98 -8.56
C THR A 564 -10.65 -19.00 -7.90
N LEU A 565 -9.65 -18.50 -7.17
CA LEU A 565 -8.77 -19.34 -6.35
C LEU A 565 -9.58 -20.07 -5.26
N ALA A 566 -10.57 -19.38 -4.68
CA ALA A 566 -11.48 -19.98 -3.71
C ALA A 566 -12.11 -21.25 -4.26
N PHE A 567 -12.69 -21.19 -5.46
CA PHE A 567 -13.34 -22.34 -6.08
C PHE A 567 -12.34 -23.44 -6.44
N TYR A 568 -11.15 -23.08 -6.92
CA TYR A 568 -10.09 -24.03 -7.24
C TYR A 568 -9.62 -24.82 -6.00
N LEU A 569 -9.42 -24.15 -4.88
CA LEU A 569 -8.97 -24.75 -3.62
C LEU A 569 -10.10 -25.38 -2.77
N ALA A 570 -11.35 -25.11 -3.10
CA ALA A 570 -12.53 -25.55 -2.33
C ALA A 570 -12.86 -27.03 -2.55
N GLY A 571 -13.35 -27.68 -1.50
CA GLY A 571 -13.97 -28.99 -1.58
C GLY A 571 -15.38 -28.94 -2.17
N ASN A 572 -15.96 -30.09 -2.53
CA ASN A 572 -17.28 -30.13 -3.19
C ASN A 572 -18.40 -29.40 -2.45
N LYS A 573 -18.48 -29.54 -1.12
CA LYS A 573 -19.47 -28.84 -0.31
C LYS A 573 -19.26 -27.33 -0.31
N GLU A 574 -18.01 -26.90 -0.21
CA GLU A 574 -17.62 -25.49 -0.22
C GLU A 574 -17.92 -24.84 -1.59
N ARG A 575 -17.66 -25.55 -2.69
CA ARG A 575 -18.01 -25.09 -4.05
C ARG A 575 -19.50 -24.83 -4.23
N ILE A 576 -20.32 -25.78 -3.76
CA ILE A 576 -21.79 -25.61 -3.80
C ILE A 576 -22.23 -24.42 -2.96
N ARG A 577 -21.66 -24.28 -1.75
CA ARG A 577 -21.93 -23.14 -0.87
C ARG A 577 -21.57 -21.80 -1.51
N LEU A 578 -20.39 -21.71 -2.12
CA LEU A 578 -19.92 -20.48 -2.77
C LEU A 578 -20.88 -20.06 -3.90
N LEU A 579 -21.25 -20.98 -4.78
CA LEU A 579 -22.19 -20.70 -5.86
C LEU A 579 -23.58 -20.29 -5.32
N ARG A 580 -24.07 -20.92 -4.25
CA ARG A 580 -25.35 -20.54 -3.64
C ARG A 580 -25.32 -19.13 -3.04
N ILE A 581 -24.22 -18.71 -2.42
CA ILE A 581 -24.03 -17.35 -1.92
C ILE A 581 -24.08 -16.36 -3.09
N VAL A 582 -23.37 -16.67 -4.17
CA VAL A 582 -23.34 -15.85 -5.38
C VAL A 582 -24.72 -15.76 -6.04
N ASP A 583 -25.46 -16.88 -6.12
CA ASP A 583 -26.83 -16.90 -6.63
C ASP A 583 -27.73 -15.95 -5.83
N LEU A 584 -27.69 -16.03 -4.50
CA LEU A 584 -28.50 -15.16 -3.63
C LEU A 584 -28.20 -13.68 -3.83
N ILE A 585 -26.91 -13.33 -3.96
CA ILE A 585 -26.50 -11.95 -4.21
C ILE A 585 -26.95 -11.51 -5.60
N GLY A 586 -26.77 -12.35 -6.63
CA GLY A 586 -27.16 -12.06 -8.00
C GLY A 586 -28.68 -11.85 -8.16
N GLU A 587 -29.51 -12.73 -7.57
CA GLU A 587 -30.95 -12.58 -7.53
C GLU A 587 -31.37 -11.26 -6.86
N PHE A 588 -30.78 -10.95 -5.70
CA PHE A 588 -31.02 -9.68 -5.02
C PHE A 588 -30.66 -8.48 -5.91
N LEU A 589 -29.52 -8.51 -6.59
CA LEU A 589 -29.05 -7.40 -7.43
C LEU A 589 -30.00 -7.12 -8.61
N VAL A 590 -30.50 -8.16 -9.27
CA VAL A 590 -31.48 -8.00 -10.36
C VAL A 590 -32.80 -7.39 -9.85
N HIS A 591 -33.24 -7.76 -8.65
CA HIS A 591 -34.42 -7.16 -8.03
C HIS A 591 -34.18 -5.72 -7.54
N ALA A 592 -33.02 -5.45 -6.94
CA ALA A 592 -32.69 -4.14 -6.37
C ALA A 592 -32.39 -3.10 -7.45
N VAL A 593 -31.85 -3.54 -8.61
CA VAL A 593 -31.49 -2.71 -9.76
C VAL A 593 -32.21 -3.25 -10.99
N ASP A 594 -33.38 -2.69 -11.23
CA ASP A 594 -34.44 -3.22 -12.10
C ASP A 594 -34.06 -3.25 -13.59
N THR A 595 -33.12 -2.43 -14.04
CA THR A 595 -32.74 -2.33 -15.47
C THR A 595 -31.27 -2.64 -15.72
N VAL A 596 -30.97 -3.25 -16.84
CA VAL A 596 -29.59 -3.53 -17.30
C VAL A 596 -28.78 -2.24 -17.38
N ASP A 597 -29.38 -1.16 -17.84
CA ASP A 597 -28.74 0.15 -17.99
C ASP A 597 -28.29 0.71 -16.63
N LYS A 598 -29.11 0.60 -15.59
CA LYS A 598 -28.71 0.94 -14.22
C LYS A 598 -27.63 0.03 -13.68
N ARG A 599 -27.70 -1.28 -13.91
CA ARG A 599 -26.67 -2.23 -13.49
C ARG A 599 -25.34 -1.93 -14.17
N SER A 600 -25.35 -1.66 -15.46
CA SER A 600 -24.17 -1.22 -16.22
C SER A 600 -23.55 0.07 -15.65
N ARG A 601 -24.38 1.06 -15.33
CA ARG A 601 -23.92 2.32 -14.73
C ARG A 601 -23.32 2.11 -13.34
N TYR A 602 -23.98 1.40 -12.44
CA TYR A 602 -23.49 1.11 -11.09
C TYR A 602 -22.22 0.27 -11.11
N SER A 603 -22.06 -0.62 -12.09
CA SER A 603 -20.87 -1.45 -12.23
C SER A 603 -19.59 -0.63 -12.51
N LYS A 604 -19.72 0.58 -13.01
CA LYS A 604 -18.56 1.47 -13.28
C LYS A 604 -17.90 2.00 -12.01
N SER A 605 -18.61 2.02 -10.89
CA SER A 605 -18.07 2.37 -9.58
C SER A 605 -17.51 1.15 -8.84
N LEU A 606 -16.79 1.40 -7.75
CA LEU A 606 -16.30 0.35 -6.83
C LEU A 606 -17.14 0.31 -5.54
N LEU A 607 -18.31 0.95 -5.54
CA LEU A 607 -19.22 0.99 -4.39
C LEU A 607 -20.19 -0.21 -4.38
N GLY A 608 -20.65 -0.57 -3.19
CA GLY A 608 -21.73 -1.56 -3.06
C GLY A 608 -23.07 -1.01 -3.55
N VAL A 609 -23.96 -1.91 -3.99
CA VAL A 609 -25.20 -1.56 -4.66
C VAL A 609 -26.12 -0.65 -3.82
N ARG A 610 -26.17 -0.87 -2.51
CA ARG A 610 -27.01 -0.05 -1.61
C ARG A 610 -26.55 1.40 -1.58
N LYS A 611 -25.24 1.62 -1.63
CA LYS A 611 -24.66 2.97 -1.69
C LYS A 611 -24.92 3.64 -3.04
N GLU A 612 -24.88 2.89 -4.11
CA GLU A 612 -25.24 3.38 -5.45
C GLU A 612 -26.70 3.82 -5.53
N ILE A 613 -27.62 3.04 -4.97
CA ILE A 613 -29.05 3.40 -4.90
C ILE A 613 -29.25 4.69 -4.08
N GLU A 614 -28.57 4.81 -2.92
CA GLU A 614 -28.61 6.04 -2.10
C GLU A 614 -28.14 7.26 -2.91
N ILE A 615 -27.03 7.11 -3.63
CA ILE A 615 -26.45 8.20 -4.44
C ILE A 615 -27.38 8.57 -5.60
N GLU A 616 -27.96 7.59 -6.33
CA GLU A 616 -28.90 7.86 -7.42
C GLU A 616 -30.11 8.63 -6.93
N GLN A 617 -30.74 8.19 -5.83
CA GLN A 617 -31.88 8.86 -5.22
C GLN A 617 -31.53 10.29 -4.79
N TRP A 618 -30.36 10.45 -4.19
CA TRP A 618 -29.89 11.76 -3.76
C TRP A 618 -29.61 12.68 -4.96
N VAL A 619 -28.94 12.20 -6.00
CA VAL A 619 -28.68 12.96 -7.23
C VAL A 619 -30.00 13.35 -7.90
N SER A 620 -30.94 12.43 -8.05
CA SER A 620 -32.25 12.71 -8.64
C SER A 620 -33.01 13.82 -7.89
N SER A 621 -32.93 13.81 -6.56
CA SER A 621 -33.58 14.80 -5.69
C SER A 621 -32.90 16.17 -5.70
N ASN A 622 -31.61 16.23 -6.02
CA ASN A 622 -30.82 17.46 -5.99
C ASN A 622 -30.32 17.92 -7.37
N TYR A 623 -30.79 17.29 -8.45
CA TYR A 623 -30.28 17.49 -9.81
C TYR A 623 -30.37 18.96 -10.25
N SER A 624 -31.49 19.64 -10.01
CA SER A 624 -31.65 21.07 -10.35
C SER A 624 -30.64 21.96 -9.62
N ILE A 625 -30.39 21.69 -8.32
CA ILE A 625 -29.44 22.46 -7.51
C ILE A 625 -28.00 22.23 -8.01
N ILE A 626 -27.69 20.99 -8.42
CA ILE A 626 -26.38 20.65 -9.01
C ILE A 626 -26.17 21.43 -10.33
N LEU A 627 -27.18 21.53 -11.19
CA LEU A 627 -27.12 22.28 -12.45
C LEU A 627 -26.93 23.78 -12.26
N GLU A 628 -27.47 24.36 -11.19
CA GLU A 628 -27.33 25.79 -10.85
C GLU A 628 -25.94 26.14 -10.30
N ALA A 629 -25.12 25.15 -9.93
CA ALA A 629 -23.81 25.41 -9.37
C ALA A 629 -22.85 26.05 -10.39
N GLU A 630 -22.23 27.17 -10.01
CA GLU A 630 -21.35 27.95 -10.89
C GLU A 630 -19.88 27.50 -10.84
N ASN A 631 -19.45 26.88 -9.72
CA ASN A 631 -18.07 26.52 -9.46
C ASN A 631 -17.96 25.33 -8.48
N GLU A 632 -16.74 24.87 -8.25
CA GLU A 632 -16.48 23.70 -7.38
C GLU A 632 -16.89 23.95 -5.92
N LYS A 633 -16.82 25.20 -5.44
CA LYS A 633 -17.20 25.53 -4.06
C LYS A 633 -18.70 25.39 -3.87
N SER A 634 -19.51 25.87 -4.82
CA SER A 634 -20.97 25.74 -4.76
C SER A 634 -21.41 24.28 -4.87
N ILE A 635 -20.79 23.47 -5.76
CA ILE A 635 -21.07 22.02 -5.83
C ILE A 635 -20.65 21.33 -4.53
N MET A 636 -19.50 21.67 -3.97
CA MET A 636 -19.04 21.08 -2.71
C MET A 636 -20.03 21.27 -1.57
N GLN A 637 -20.59 22.47 -1.44
CA GLN A 637 -21.62 22.76 -0.42
C GLN A 637 -22.85 21.86 -0.59
N VAL A 638 -23.24 21.56 -1.83
CA VAL A 638 -24.38 20.66 -2.11
C VAL A 638 -24.05 19.20 -1.82
N VAL A 639 -22.88 18.71 -2.24
CA VAL A 639 -22.55 17.28 -2.14
C VAL A 639 -22.00 16.88 -0.76
N PHE A 640 -21.40 17.80 0.00
CA PHE A 640 -20.70 17.48 1.24
C PHE A 640 -21.56 16.78 2.29
N PRO A 641 -22.84 17.14 2.50
CA PRO A 641 -23.73 16.41 3.40
C PRO A 641 -23.91 14.94 3.05
N LEU A 642 -23.88 14.59 1.74
CA LEU A 642 -23.90 13.20 1.29
C LEU A 642 -22.55 12.50 1.58
N LEU A 643 -21.44 13.19 1.34
CA LEU A 643 -20.10 12.67 1.59
C LEU A 643 -19.88 12.33 3.07
N LEU A 644 -20.50 13.05 3.99
CA LEU A 644 -20.41 12.76 5.43
C LEU A 644 -21.17 11.49 5.84
N ARG A 645 -22.06 10.95 4.98
CA ARG A 645 -22.75 9.67 5.22
C ARG A 645 -21.85 8.49 4.89
N THR A 646 -20.80 8.31 5.68
CA THR A 646 -19.73 7.34 5.46
C THR A 646 -19.46 6.49 6.69
N GLU A 647 -18.90 5.30 6.47
CA GLU A 647 -18.36 4.43 7.53
C GLU A 647 -16.96 4.87 8.01
N ASN A 648 -16.37 5.91 7.40
CA ASN A 648 -15.03 6.37 7.74
C ASN A 648 -14.91 6.77 9.21
N GLN A 649 -13.98 6.14 9.92
CA GLN A 649 -13.85 6.30 11.37
C GLN A 649 -13.50 7.72 11.81
N ILE A 650 -12.73 8.47 11.01
CA ILE A 650 -12.37 9.84 11.38
C ILE A 650 -13.59 10.75 11.36
N VAL A 651 -14.50 10.55 10.43
CA VAL A 651 -15.77 11.29 10.32
C VAL A 651 -16.73 10.85 11.43
N ARG A 652 -16.92 9.55 11.64
CA ARG A 652 -17.79 9.00 12.71
C ARG A 652 -17.34 9.40 14.11
N ASN A 653 -16.04 9.52 14.33
CA ASN A 653 -15.49 9.94 15.61
C ASN A 653 -15.47 11.48 15.78
N CYS A 654 -15.78 12.26 14.73
CA CYS A 654 -15.84 13.69 14.82
C CYS A 654 -17.11 14.14 15.56
N ILE A 655 -16.95 15.03 16.54
CA ILE A 655 -18.04 15.49 17.40
C ILE A 655 -18.85 16.59 16.71
N ASN A 656 -18.15 17.47 15.98
CA ASN A 656 -18.71 18.61 15.27
C ASN A 656 -18.42 18.47 13.77
N SER A 657 -18.99 17.42 13.17
CA SER A 657 -18.76 17.05 11.77
C SER A 657 -19.19 18.10 10.76
N GLU A 658 -20.07 19.02 11.13
CA GLU A 658 -20.47 20.18 10.33
C GLU A 658 -19.31 21.11 9.99
N LEU A 659 -18.29 21.18 10.86
CA LEU A 659 -17.09 22.00 10.62
C LEU A 659 -16.11 21.35 9.63
N LEU A 660 -16.27 20.06 9.32
CA LEU A 660 -15.40 19.37 8.37
C LEU A 660 -15.53 19.92 6.95
N ASN A 661 -16.67 20.53 6.60
CA ASN A 661 -16.82 21.19 5.30
C ASN A 661 -15.81 22.32 5.11
N GLY A 662 -15.67 23.20 6.11
CA GLY A 662 -14.68 24.29 6.05
C GLY A 662 -13.25 23.77 5.96
N LEU A 663 -12.92 22.70 6.71
CA LEU A 663 -11.62 22.04 6.62
C LEU A 663 -11.36 21.48 5.22
N ALA A 664 -12.37 20.91 4.57
CA ALA A 664 -12.27 20.41 3.21
C ALA A 664 -12.15 21.54 2.17
N GLU A 665 -12.82 22.69 2.38
CA GLU A 665 -12.64 23.89 1.55
C GLU A 665 -11.19 24.39 1.59
N GLU A 666 -10.58 24.47 2.78
CA GLU A 666 -9.17 24.84 2.93
C GLU A 666 -8.22 23.84 2.25
N TRP A 667 -8.56 22.54 2.34
CA TRP A 667 -7.80 21.50 1.65
C TRP A 667 -7.79 21.68 0.13
N ILE A 668 -8.95 21.82 -0.51
CA ILE A 668 -9.05 22.02 -1.97
C ILE A 668 -8.48 23.35 -2.45
N ALA A 669 -8.38 24.34 -1.56
CA ALA A 669 -7.69 25.60 -1.80
C ALA A 669 -6.15 25.46 -1.77
N GLY A 670 -5.63 24.31 -1.40
CA GLY A 670 -4.18 24.01 -1.43
C GLY A 670 -3.45 24.31 -0.12
N LYS A 671 -4.13 24.54 1.00
CA LYS A 671 -3.50 24.77 2.30
C LYS A 671 -2.66 23.59 2.75
N THR A 672 -1.54 23.86 3.42
CA THR A 672 -0.64 22.83 3.95
C THR A 672 -1.29 22.06 5.11
N TYR A 673 -0.74 20.90 5.46
CA TYR A 673 -1.23 20.17 6.66
C TYR A 673 -1.01 20.97 7.95
N SER A 674 0.03 21.82 7.98
CA SER A 674 0.25 22.75 9.10
C SER A 674 -0.88 23.76 9.20
N ASP A 675 -1.20 24.46 8.10
CA ASP A 675 -2.30 25.44 8.07
C ASP A 675 -3.65 24.80 8.46
N LEU A 676 -3.91 23.57 7.97
CA LEU A 676 -5.11 22.82 8.30
C LEU A 676 -5.15 22.40 9.78
N THR A 677 -4.01 22.11 10.38
CA THR A 677 -3.93 21.81 11.82
C THR A 677 -4.17 23.05 12.67
N GLU A 678 -3.70 24.21 12.22
CA GLU A 678 -4.02 25.51 12.83
C GLU A 678 -5.54 25.81 12.73
N TYR A 679 -6.12 25.63 11.53
CA TYR A 679 -7.57 25.77 11.31
C TYR A 679 -8.38 24.87 12.27
N VAL A 680 -8.00 23.61 12.41
CA VAL A 680 -8.63 22.65 13.33
C VAL A 680 -8.56 23.12 14.79
N THR A 681 -7.43 23.72 15.17
CA THR A 681 -7.21 24.22 16.53
C THR A 681 -8.03 25.48 16.80
N GLU A 682 -8.07 26.42 15.86
CA GLU A 682 -8.85 27.65 15.94
C GLU A 682 -10.36 27.37 16.01
N HIS A 683 -10.87 26.47 15.16
CA HIS A 683 -12.29 26.10 15.11
C HIS A 683 -12.66 24.99 16.10
N ARG A 684 -11.70 24.48 16.87
CA ARG A 684 -11.88 23.40 17.87
C ARG A 684 -12.59 22.18 17.28
N ILE A 685 -12.14 21.69 16.12
CA ILE A 685 -12.67 20.46 15.54
C ILE A 685 -12.22 19.29 16.42
N MET A 686 -13.19 18.56 16.97
CA MET A 686 -12.92 17.57 18.01
C MET A 686 -13.28 16.15 17.56
N VAL A 687 -12.48 15.18 18.00
CA VAL A 687 -12.69 13.75 17.75
C VAL A 687 -12.63 12.94 19.05
N TYR A 688 -13.40 11.87 19.13
CA TYR A 688 -13.30 10.91 20.22
C TYR A 688 -12.03 10.04 20.07
N LYS A 689 -11.17 10.08 21.08
CA LYS A 689 -10.03 9.15 21.25
C LYS A 689 -10.19 8.36 22.55
N ARG A 690 -10.40 7.05 22.45
CA ARG A 690 -10.65 6.18 23.62
C ARG A 690 -11.72 6.74 24.57
N LYS A 691 -12.87 7.14 24.02
CA LYS A 691 -14.01 7.74 24.74
C LYS A 691 -13.79 9.16 25.32
N HIS A 692 -12.66 9.79 25.05
CA HIS A 692 -12.39 11.17 25.48
C HIS A 692 -12.34 12.11 24.28
N PRO A 693 -13.05 13.27 24.33
CA PRO A 693 -12.97 14.28 23.28
C PRO A 693 -11.58 14.94 23.29
N LYS A 694 -10.99 15.08 22.09
CA LYS A 694 -9.71 15.77 21.87
C LYS A 694 -9.78 16.56 20.57
N ILE A 695 -9.07 17.68 20.50
CA ILE A 695 -8.85 18.37 19.23
C ILE A 695 -8.14 17.42 18.26
N MET A 696 -8.54 17.44 16.99
CA MET A 696 -7.89 16.65 15.94
C MET A 696 -6.39 16.97 15.91
N SER A 697 -5.58 15.95 15.96
CA SER A 697 -4.11 16.08 15.84
C SER A 697 -3.70 16.19 14.36
N LEU A 698 -2.46 16.61 14.11
CA LEU A 698 -1.87 16.60 12.76
C LEU A 698 -2.10 15.25 12.04
N GLN A 699 -1.94 14.12 12.73
CA GLN A 699 -2.17 12.80 12.16
C GLN A 699 -3.64 12.54 11.80
N ASP A 700 -4.58 13.07 12.58
CA ASP A 700 -6.02 12.99 12.27
C ASP A 700 -6.34 13.85 11.04
N VAL A 701 -5.74 15.03 10.91
CA VAL A 701 -5.86 15.92 9.74
C VAL A 701 -5.32 15.22 8.48
N ILE A 702 -4.11 14.62 8.54
CA ILE A 702 -3.56 13.85 7.43
C ILE A 702 -4.51 12.70 7.05
N THR A 703 -5.02 11.97 8.04
CA THR A 703 -5.95 10.85 7.79
C THR A 703 -7.27 11.34 7.17
N PHE A 704 -7.80 12.47 7.61
CA PHE A 704 -8.99 13.09 7.01
C PHE A 704 -8.75 13.49 5.55
N CYS A 705 -7.64 14.14 5.27
CA CYS A 705 -7.31 14.61 3.93
C CYS A 705 -7.02 13.45 2.97
N ASP A 706 -6.15 12.53 3.36
CA ASP A 706 -5.65 11.49 2.43
C ASP A 706 -6.64 10.31 2.29
N ASN A 707 -7.29 9.89 3.39
CA ASN A 707 -8.19 8.74 3.34
C ASN A 707 -9.63 9.15 3.04
N PHE A 708 -10.21 10.08 3.82
CA PHE A 708 -11.61 10.47 3.59
C PHE A 708 -11.77 11.31 2.34
N LEU A 709 -11.13 12.49 2.24
CA LEU A 709 -11.25 13.35 1.06
C LEU A 709 -10.60 12.74 -0.17
N GLY A 710 -9.38 12.21 -0.01
CA GLY A 710 -8.56 11.70 -1.11
C GLY A 710 -8.99 10.33 -1.63
N TYR A 711 -9.76 9.55 -0.90
CA TYR A 711 -10.20 8.23 -1.32
C TYR A 711 -11.72 8.06 -1.25
N ASP A 712 -12.34 8.09 -0.06
CA ASP A 712 -13.77 7.79 0.09
C ASP A 712 -14.65 8.78 -0.68
N CYS A 713 -14.37 10.09 -0.54
CA CYS A 713 -15.12 11.13 -1.26
C CYS A 713 -14.97 11.03 -2.77
N THR A 714 -13.78 10.63 -3.26
CA THR A 714 -13.56 10.52 -4.71
C THR A 714 -14.33 9.36 -5.32
N LEU A 715 -14.54 8.25 -4.60
CA LEU A 715 -15.40 7.15 -5.04
C LEU A 715 -16.86 7.58 -5.13
N ILE A 716 -17.36 8.30 -4.11
CA ILE A 716 -18.75 8.81 -4.10
C ILE A 716 -18.94 9.85 -5.21
N LEU A 717 -17.97 10.77 -5.41
CA LEU A 717 -18.03 11.73 -6.50
C LEU A 717 -18.01 11.08 -7.89
N ALA A 718 -17.29 9.98 -8.07
CA ALA A 718 -17.32 9.23 -9.33
C ALA A 718 -18.74 8.69 -9.61
N ALA A 719 -19.41 8.13 -8.60
CA ALA A 719 -20.79 7.69 -8.73
C ALA A 719 -21.78 8.85 -8.97
N ILE A 720 -21.58 10.00 -8.32
CA ILE A 720 -22.37 11.21 -8.58
C ILE A 720 -22.20 11.66 -10.05
N ILE A 721 -20.98 11.69 -10.57
CA ILE A 721 -20.68 12.07 -11.95
C ILE A 721 -21.43 11.16 -12.93
N GLU A 722 -21.35 9.85 -12.77
CA GLU A 722 -22.05 8.88 -13.62
C GLU A 722 -23.59 9.08 -13.60
N ASN A 723 -24.14 9.35 -12.41
CA ASN A 723 -25.58 9.62 -12.26
C ASN A 723 -26.01 10.98 -12.87
N VAL A 724 -25.20 12.03 -12.71
CA VAL A 724 -25.45 13.34 -13.33
C VAL A 724 -25.39 13.25 -14.87
N MET A 725 -24.38 12.55 -15.41
CA MET A 725 -24.24 12.33 -16.86
C MET A 725 -25.42 11.54 -17.44
N TYR A 726 -25.99 10.61 -16.66
CA TYR A 726 -27.15 9.84 -17.08
C TYR A 726 -28.45 10.69 -17.16
N LEU A 727 -28.64 11.62 -16.20
CA LEU A 727 -29.82 12.48 -16.20
C LEU A 727 -29.77 13.61 -17.24
N GLY A 728 -28.55 14.04 -17.60
CA GLY A 728 -28.34 15.04 -18.67
C GLY A 728 -26.86 15.35 -18.83
N ASP A 729 -26.40 15.40 -20.07
CA ASP A 729 -24.97 15.63 -20.40
C ASP A 729 -24.65 17.14 -20.44
N ASP A 730 -24.63 17.78 -19.25
CA ASP A 730 -24.11 19.13 -19.11
C ASP A 730 -22.59 19.10 -18.92
N ASN A 731 -21.87 19.36 -20.02
CA ASN A 731 -20.40 19.38 -20.06
C ASN A 731 -19.80 20.34 -19.01
N ARG A 732 -20.44 21.45 -18.68
CA ARG A 732 -19.96 22.42 -17.70
C ARG A 732 -19.96 21.79 -16.31
N ILE A 733 -21.07 21.24 -15.87
CA ILE A 733 -21.22 20.59 -14.56
C ILE A 733 -20.30 19.37 -14.45
N ASN A 734 -20.24 18.54 -15.49
CA ASN A 734 -19.35 17.37 -15.53
C ASN A 734 -17.88 17.78 -15.34
N ASN A 735 -17.44 18.86 -15.96
CA ASN A 735 -16.07 19.38 -15.80
C ASN A 735 -15.83 19.91 -14.39
N ILE A 736 -16.80 20.62 -13.78
CA ILE A 736 -16.69 21.13 -12.40
C ILE A 736 -16.61 19.96 -11.41
N LEU A 737 -17.46 18.95 -11.53
CA LEU A 737 -17.43 17.74 -10.69
C LEU A 737 -16.13 16.95 -10.82
N LYS A 738 -15.64 16.74 -12.05
CA LYS A 738 -14.35 16.10 -12.31
C LYS A 738 -13.19 16.87 -11.69
N MET A 739 -13.22 18.20 -11.79
CA MET A 739 -12.19 19.06 -11.18
C MET A 739 -12.28 19.04 -9.65
N LEU A 740 -13.48 19.11 -9.09
CA LEU A 740 -13.69 18.98 -7.63
C LEU A 740 -13.13 17.65 -7.12
N SER A 741 -13.41 16.54 -7.82
CA SER A 741 -12.88 15.22 -7.46
C SER A 741 -11.35 15.21 -7.44
N LYS A 742 -10.69 15.78 -8.45
CA LYS A 742 -9.22 15.91 -8.48
C LYS A 742 -8.69 16.81 -7.35
N ARG A 743 -9.35 17.93 -7.09
CA ARG A 743 -8.96 18.84 -6.00
C ARG A 743 -9.14 18.19 -4.63
N MET A 744 -10.24 17.47 -4.39
CA MET A 744 -10.43 16.71 -3.15
C MET A 744 -9.36 15.63 -2.98
N ARG A 745 -9.03 14.94 -4.06
CA ARG A 745 -8.02 13.89 -4.04
C ARG A 745 -6.63 14.38 -3.66
N TYR A 746 -6.20 15.47 -4.27
CA TYR A 746 -4.81 15.91 -4.16
C TYR A 746 -4.62 17.11 -3.24
N GLY A 747 -5.70 17.80 -2.88
CA GLY A 747 -5.63 19.05 -2.14
C GLY A 747 -4.86 20.14 -2.89
N LEU A 748 -5.08 20.27 -4.21
CA LEU A 748 -4.37 21.18 -5.09
C LEU A 748 -5.36 22.07 -5.84
N ALA A 749 -5.14 23.40 -5.78
CA ALA A 749 -6.05 24.36 -6.41
C ALA A 749 -5.86 24.46 -7.93
N GLY A 750 -4.61 24.38 -8.43
CA GLY A 750 -4.26 24.59 -9.86
C GLY A 750 -4.25 23.31 -10.67
N GLN A 751 -4.74 23.37 -11.92
CA GLN A 751 -4.71 22.25 -12.85
C GLN A 751 -3.28 21.82 -13.19
N THR A 752 -2.36 22.77 -13.43
CA THR A 752 -0.95 22.49 -13.70
C THR A 752 -0.28 21.79 -12.51
N SER A 753 -0.63 22.21 -11.29
CA SER A 753 -0.14 21.58 -10.06
C SER A 753 -0.61 20.12 -9.93
N ILE A 754 -1.87 19.85 -10.29
CA ILE A 754 -2.43 18.49 -10.33
C ILE A 754 -1.69 17.65 -11.38
N LEU A 755 -1.47 18.16 -12.59
CA LEU A 755 -0.72 17.48 -13.64
C LEU A 755 0.71 17.14 -13.19
N LEU A 756 1.41 18.08 -12.56
CA LEU A 756 2.76 17.84 -12.00
C LEU A 756 2.74 16.77 -10.93
N TYR A 757 1.77 16.83 -10.02
CA TYR A 757 1.63 15.81 -8.96
C TYR A 757 1.43 14.41 -9.55
N GLU A 758 0.54 14.28 -10.53
CA GLU A 758 0.30 13.03 -11.27
C GLU A 758 1.52 12.55 -12.07
N MET A 759 2.40 13.48 -12.49
CA MET A 759 3.65 13.16 -13.18
C MET A 759 4.81 12.85 -12.23
N GLY A 760 4.56 12.85 -10.92
CA GLY A 760 5.54 12.39 -9.96
C GLY A 760 6.11 13.41 -9.01
N PHE A 761 5.68 14.67 -9.05
CA PHE A 761 5.97 15.63 -8.00
C PHE A 761 4.98 15.41 -6.85
N ASN A 762 5.14 14.34 -6.11
CA ASN A 762 4.20 13.88 -5.09
C ASN A 762 4.14 14.74 -3.83
N ASP A 763 4.72 15.92 -3.85
CA ASP A 763 4.59 16.93 -2.79
C ASP A 763 3.69 18.07 -3.26
N ARG A 764 2.67 18.37 -2.47
CA ARG A 764 1.66 19.40 -2.77
C ARG A 764 2.26 20.79 -2.86
N GLY A 765 3.09 21.15 -1.87
CA GLY A 765 3.72 22.47 -1.82
C GLY A 765 4.65 22.72 -3.00
N ILE A 766 5.44 21.71 -3.38
CA ILE A 766 6.35 21.79 -4.53
C ILE A 766 5.55 21.80 -5.84
N ALA A 767 4.56 20.93 -5.98
CA ALA A 767 3.72 20.88 -7.18
C ALA A 767 2.99 22.21 -7.43
N MET A 768 2.46 22.86 -6.38
CA MET A 768 1.85 24.19 -6.48
C MET A 768 2.87 25.25 -6.86
N LYS A 769 4.04 25.23 -6.23
CA LYS A 769 5.06 26.25 -6.48
C LYS A 769 5.58 26.20 -7.92
N VAL A 770 5.90 25.01 -8.39
CA VAL A 770 6.35 24.78 -9.78
C VAL A 770 5.21 25.02 -10.76
N GLY A 771 3.98 24.59 -10.41
CA GLY A 771 2.78 24.83 -11.19
C GLY A 771 2.53 26.32 -11.43
N ASN A 772 2.58 27.13 -10.39
CA ASN A 772 2.41 28.58 -10.51
C ASN A 772 3.49 29.22 -11.41
N MET A 773 4.75 28.79 -11.28
CA MET A 773 5.83 29.29 -12.16
C MET A 773 5.62 28.93 -13.63
N LEU A 774 4.99 27.79 -13.92
CA LEU A 774 4.66 27.38 -15.29
C LEU A 774 3.45 28.16 -15.82
N GLU A 775 2.43 28.38 -14.99
CA GLU A 775 1.20 29.12 -15.35
C GLU A 775 1.46 30.60 -15.61
N GLU A 776 2.53 31.19 -15.06
CA GLU A 776 2.97 32.55 -15.45
C GLU A 776 3.30 32.67 -16.96
N VAL A 777 3.67 31.56 -17.59
CA VAL A 777 4.03 31.52 -19.02
C VAL A 777 2.88 30.97 -19.86
N TYR A 778 2.28 29.84 -19.44
CA TYR A 778 1.20 29.18 -20.15
C TYR A 778 0.51 28.18 -19.22
N GLN A 779 -0.80 28.09 -19.31
CA GLN A 779 -1.60 27.12 -18.58
C GLN A 779 -1.86 25.88 -19.45
N PRO A 780 -1.13 24.74 -19.20
CA PRO A 780 -1.32 23.53 -19.99
C PRO A 780 -2.65 22.84 -19.64
N GLY A 781 -3.38 22.45 -20.66
CA GLY A 781 -4.64 21.71 -20.52
C GLY A 781 -4.43 20.22 -20.23
N ASN A 782 -3.27 19.66 -20.61
CA ASN A 782 -2.96 18.23 -20.47
C ASN A 782 -1.45 17.96 -20.33
N ARG A 783 -1.11 16.70 -20.03
CA ARG A 783 0.29 16.26 -19.86
C ARG A 783 1.18 16.52 -21.11
N LYS A 784 0.66 16.33 -22.31
CA LYS A 784 1.43 16.51 -23.55
C LYS A 784 1.84 17.98 -23.71
N GLU A 785 0.92 18.89 -23.42
CA GLU A 785 1.19 20.34 -23.45
C GLU A 785 2.19 20.74 -22.36
N LEU A 786 2.03 20.21 -21.14
CA LEU A 786 2.94 20.46 -20.04
C LEU A 786 4.37 20.01 -20.39
N ILE A 787 4.55 18.81 -20.93
CA ILE A 787 5.87 18.31 -21.36
C ILE A 787 6.45 19.20 -22.47
N ARG A 788 5.63 19.62 -23.43
CA ARG A 788 6.06 20.54 -24.50
C ARG A 788 6.52 21.89 -23.93
N LEU A 789 5.78 22.45 -22.97
CA LEU A 789 6.15 23.69 -22.29
C LEU A 789 7.50 23.56 -21.57
N ILE A 790 7.66 22.51 -20.79
CA ILE A 790 8.89 22.17 -20.07
C ILE A 790 10.08 22.07 -21.05
N ARG A 791 9.95 21.30 -22.12
CA ARG A 791 11.05 21.07 -23.08
C ARG A 791 11.44 22.29 -23.91
N LYS A 792 10.51 23.21 -24.19
CA LYS A 792 10.74 24.37 -25.06
C LYS A 792 11.31 25.59 -24.33
N ASN A 793 11.08 25.76 -23.03
CA ASN A 793 11.43 26.96 -22.30
C ASN A 793 12.64 26.81 -21.39
N LYS A 794 13.86 26.92 -21.99
CA LYS A 794 15.12 26.74 -21.25
C LYS A 794 15.29 27.72 -20.07
N GLY A 795 14.89 28.97 -20.22
CA GLY A 795 15.02 29.98 -19.15
C GLY A 795 14.12 29.72 -17.97
N LEU A 796 12.89 29.25 -18.20
CA LEU A 796 11.97 28.85 -17.14
C LEU A 796 12.49 27.61 -16.43
N ASN A 797 13.01 26.66 -17.17
CA ASN A 797 13.58 25.43 -16.60
C ASN A 797 14.72 25.69 -15.65
N GLU A 798 15.62 26.59 -15.97
CA GLU A 798 16.72 27.01 -15.08
C GLU A 798 16.18 27.65 -13.80
N LYS A 799 15.17 28.52 -13.90
CA LYS A 799 14.51 29.12 -12.72
C LYS A 799 13.88 28.05 -11.82
N ILE A 800 13.16 27.10 -12.40
CA ILE A 800 12.52 26.00 -11.65
C ILE A 800 13.57 25.10 -11.00
N ARG A 801 14.65 24.77 -11.71
CA ARG A 801 15.76 24.00 -11.17
C ARG A 801 16.39 24.67 -9.95
N LEU A 802 16.71 25.95 -10.04
CA LEU A 802 17.25 26.75 -8.91
C LEU A 802 16.29 26.77 -7.71
N GLU A 803 14.99 26.78 -7.96
CA GLU A 803 14.02 26.70 -6.88
C GLU A 803 13.98 25.31 -6.24
N LEU A 804 14.05 24.25 -7.06
CA LEU A 804 14.03 22.85 -6.59
C LEU A 804 15.31 22.47 -5.82
N GLU A 805 16.44 23.12 -6.05
CA GLU A 805 17.69 22.91 -5.31
C GLU A 805 17.55 23.21 -3.80
N LYS A 806 16.54 23.95 -3.39
CA LYS A 806 16.20 24.23 -1.98
C LYS A 806 15.52 23.05 -1.27
N TYR A 807 15.05 22.07 -2.04
CA TYR A 807 14.32 20.90 -1.58
C TYR A 807 15.15 19.62 -1.74
N PRO A 808 14.72 18.48 -1.20
CA PRO A 808 15.39 17.19 -1.37
C PRO A 808 15.73 16.90 -2.82
N SER A 809 16.89 16.30 -3.03
CA SER A 809 17.42 16.00 -4.37
C SER A 809 16.49 15.15 -5.23
N TYR A 810 15.57 14.37 -4.63
CA TYR A 810 14.48 13.67 -5.29
C TYR A 810 13.75 14.55 -6.32
N PHE A 811 13.42 15.79 -5.97
CA PHE A 811 12.63 16.67 -6.84
C PHE A 811 13.45 17.25 -7.99
N CYS A 812 14.74 17.52 -7.79
CA CYS A 812 15.62 17.92 -8.88
C CYS A 812 15.78 16.79 -9.91
N ASP A 813 16.04 15.58 -9.45
CA ASP A 813 16.24 14.43 -10.32
C ASP A 813 14.94 14.10 -11.08
N LYS A 814 13.78 14.24 -10.41
CA LYS A 814 12.45 14.06 -11.04
C LYS A 814 12.19 15.12 -12.11
N TRP A 815 12.61 16.36 -11.88
CA TRP A 815 12.53 17.43 -12.88
C TRP A 815 13.39 17.14 -14.10
N GLU A 816 14.61 16.64 -13.89
CA GLU A 816 15.50 16.26 -14.99
C GLU A 816 14.95 15.09 -15.82
N GLU A 817 14.26 14.12 -15.18
CA GLU A 817 13.59 13.03 -15.89
C GLU A 817 12.50 13.52 -16.86
N LEU A 818 11.77 14.57 -16.52
CA LEU A 818 10.74 15.17 -17.39
C LEU A 818 11.32 15.88 -18.62
N HIS A 819 12.59 16.27 -18.56
CA HIS A 819 13.28 16.89 -19.69
C HIS A 819 13.78 15.89 -20.72
N ARG A 820 14.10 14.69 -20.27
CA ARG A 820 14.53 13.60 -21.14
C ARG A 820 13.36 13.00 -21.90
#